data_b2dcb1716c2f94aafe414bf1c79c35f9
#
_entry.id   b2dcb1716c2f94aafe414bf1c79c35f9
#
_cell.length_a   1.000
_cell.length_b   1.000
_cell.length_c   1.000
_cell.angle_alpha   90.00
_cell.angle_beta   90.00
_cell.angle_gamma   90.00
#
_symmetry.space_group_name_H-M   'P 1'
#
loop_
_entity.id
_entity.type
_entity.pdbx_description
1 polymer ?
#
loop_
_entity_poly.entity_id
_entity_poly.type
_entity_poly.pdbx_seq_one_letter_code
_entity_poly.pdbx_strand_id
1 'polypeptide(L)'
;MLRNEALEEYGKAQKLGQKDYREKMLHGQSPFLPVLDDILQNVQVENQLPLGLVEIPIKLVVGTKTAGRTAAFASNFMPLLDLNSEFGSKWVALCMAHVDEGIRDPIRCFEYMGRFYVQEGNKRVSVLKYFEAGSVTGNVTRVVPKYNDTPEVRLYYEFMHYYPLIQTYLLTFTKPGSYGRLQKAMGKGPEEKWTAEDRAAILSLYNWVEKAYTALGGDKLRATVGDVLLLLLRLYSMEELTKASPNELQQKIDALWDDVLALQNDDPVTVSEKPAEPAQTKLLERILPIHPAAPTHLKVAFIHERTPETSSWTSQHEFGRTQLDSVFEGKVETFAYFNAVPGRNADLLIEAAISHGADIVFTTSPKLVGASLRSAVNHPTVRILNCSMEMPYASIRTYYTRVYEAKFITGAIAGAMAGTDRIGYVADYPSFGVPANINAFALGARMVNPRARIELRWTCLPDQEDPLAVFTRKGITVVSGRDAPVPGRPQQEFGTFLIRPGGVLQDLATPFWHWGQFYENVVHSVLDGGWVRDKSGTDGRAVNYWWGMNSGVMDVLLSRELPSDVAHLARILRTGVTAGMIDPFACRITDQNGTVRNSGRHGLDVEQIVHMDYLCDAVDGTIPEYDDLTEQARPMYRMQGIHRDQLPAEKEATL
;
A
#
# COMPACT_ATOMS: atom_id res chain seq x y z
N MET A 1 -25.78 43.17 18.37
CA MET A 1 -26.94 42.28 18.08
C MET A 1 -28.08 42.61 19.04
N LEU A 2 -29.30 42.82 18.55
CA LEU A 2 -30.47 43.08 19.42
C LEU A 2 -30.92 41.78 20.11
N ARG A 3 -31.47 41.91 21.34
CA ARG A 3 -31.89 40.73 22.12
C ARG A 3 -32.96 39.89 21.39
N ASN A 4 -33.85 40.50 20.62
CA ASN A 4 -34.87 39.80 19.86
C ASN A 4 -34.25 38.94 18.73
N GLU A 5 -33.22 39.44 18.08
CA GLU A 5 -32.45 38.68 17.07
C GLU A 5 -31.76 37.46 17.71
N ALA A 6 -31.16 37.63 18.88
CA ALA A 6 -30.52 36.53 19.62
C ALA A 6 -31.52 35.46 20.09
N LEU A 7 -32.78 35.86 20.39
CA LEU A 7 -33.86 34.93 20.71
C LEU A 7 -34.27 34.10 19.47
N GLU A 8 -34.31 34.73 18.30
CA GLU A 8 -34.58 34.02 17.02
C GLU A 8 -33.46 33.03 16.70
N GLU A 9 -32.19 33.42 16.89
CA GLU A 9 -31.03 32.55 16.71
C GLU A 9 -31.06 31.33 17.64
N TYR A 10 -31.46 31.53 18.92
CA TYR A 10 -31.69 30.41 19.83
C TYR A 10 -32.74 29.43 19.28
N GLY A 11 -33.87 29.95 18.76
CA GLY A 11 -34.93 29.12 18.15
C GLY A 11 -34.44 28.31 16.94
N LYS A 12 -33.55 28.90 16.12
CA LYS A 12 -32.92 28.20 15.00
C LYS A 12 -31.96 27.12 15.50
N ALA A 13 -31.08 27.44 16.46
CA ALA A 13 -30.15 26.48 17.07
C ALA A 13 -30.92 25.31 17.73
N GLN A 14 -32.00 25.57 18.43
CA GLN A 14 -32.84 24.54 19.05
C GLN A 14 -33.49 23.62 18.01
N LYS A 15 -33.95 24.14 16.88
CA LYS A 15 -34.48 23.32 15.76
C LYS A 15 -33.38 22.40 15.20
N LEU A 16 -32.13 22.87 15.05
CA LEU A 16 -31.00 22.07 14.64
C LEU A 16 -30.70 20.94 15.64
N GLY A 17 -30.77 21.26 16.95
CA GLY A 17 -30.63 20.28 18.02
C GLY A 17 -31.72 19.21 17.99
N GLN A 18 -32.97 19.61 17.82
CA GLN A 18 -34.13 18.70 17.72
C GLN A 18 -34.05 17.81 16.46
N LYS A 19 -33.55 18.36 15.34
CA LYS A 19 -33.32 17.59 14.12
C LYS A 19 -32.26 16.51 14.33
N ASP A 20 -31.09 16.88 14.83
CA ASP A 20 -29.99 15.95 15.14
C ASP A 20 -30.44 14.85 16.13
N TYR A 21 -31.17 15.25 17.18
CA TYR A 21 -31.72 14.31 18.15
C TYR A 21 -32.59 13.24 17.50
N ARG A 22 -33.51 13.64 16.61
CA ARG A 22 -34.42 12.70 15.91
C ARG A 22 -33.66 11.80 14.94
N GLU A 23 -32.72 12.34 14.17
CA GLU A 23 -31.90 11.58 13.24
C GLU A 23 -31.10 10.51 13.96
N LYS A 24 -30.42 10.86 15.08
CA LYS A 24 -29.67 9.90 15.87
C LYS A 24 -30.53 8.79 16.44
N MET A 25 -31.70 9.13 16.98
CA MET A 25 -32.66 8.15 17.50
C MET A 25 -33.15 7.19 16.42
N LEU A 26 -33.46 7.70 15.21
CA LEU A 26 -33.88 6.85 14.09
C LEU A 26 -32.83 5.84 13.66
N HIS A 27 -31.54 6.19 13.81
CA HIS A 27 -30.42 5.30 13.48
C HIS A 27 -29.92 4.46 14.66
N GLY A 28 -30.64 4.48 15.81
CA GLY A 28 -30.25 3.71 17.00
C GLY A 28 -28.96 4.22 17.69
N GLN A 29 -28.57 5.48 17.43
CA GLN A 29 -27.41 6.13 18.01
C GLN A 29 -27.81 7.01 19.22
N SER A 30 -26.84 7.25 20.13
CA SER A 30 -27.09 8.20 21.23
C SER A 30 -27.33 9.60 20.69
N PRO A 31 -28.47 10.25 21.04
CA PRO A 31 -28.76 11.61 20.59
C PRO A 31 -28.09 12.69 21.44
N PHE A 32 -27.36 12.31 22.48
CA PHE A 32 -26.72 13.21 23.44
C PHE A 32 -25.20 13.28 23.24
N LEU A 33 -24.58 14.28 23.88
CA LEU A 33 -23.13 14.44 23.87
C LEU A 33 -22.44 13.19 24.46
N PRO A 34 -21.39 12.69 23.84
CA PRO A 34 -20.52 11.66 24.43
C PRO A 34 -19.93 12.14 25.77
N VAL A 35 -19.85 11.23 26.75
CA VAL A 35 -19.33 11.52 28.09
C VAL A 35 -17.97 10.85 28.25
N LEU A 36 -16.93 11.64 28.55
CA LEU A 36 -15.59 11.12 28.72
C LEU A 36 -15.47 10.12 29.87
N ASP A 37 -16.14 10.41 31.01
CA ASP A 37 -16.09 9.50 32.15
C ASP A 37 -16.65 8.12 31.84
N ASP A 38 -17.67 8.03 30.98
CA ASP A 38 -18.23 6.76 30.54
C ASP A 38 -17.27 6.02 29.61
N ILE A 39 -16.60 6.75 28.71
CA ILE A 39 -15.58 6.20 27.80
C ILE A 39 -14.40 5.63 28.60
N LEU A 40 -13.98 6.31 29.64
CA LEU A 40 -12.81 5.93 30.45
C LEU A 40 -13.09 4.79 31.44
N GLN A 41 -14.35 4.38 31.66
CA GLN A 41 -14.67 3.27 32.58
C GLN A 41 -13.91 1.98 32.27
N ASN A 42 -13.66 1.70 30.99
CA ASN A 42 -12.99 0.49 30.53
C ASN A 42 -11.57 0.74 30.00
N VAL A 43 -11.01 1.93 30.25
CA VAL A 43 -9.68 2.31 29.76
C VAL A 43 -8.70 2.46 30.91
N GLN A 44 -7.57 1.79 30.81
CA GLN A 44 -6.46 2.04 31.74
C GLN A 44 -5.79 3.36 31.35
N VAL A 45 -5.83 4.34 32.26
CA VAL A 45 -5.19 5.64 32.10
C VAL A 45 -3.78 5.58 32.67
N GLU A 46 -2.77 5.93 31.87
CA GLU A 46 -1.37 6.00 32.30
C GLU A 46 -1.10 7.29 33.07
N ASN A 47 -1.55 8.43 32.51
CA ASN A 47 -1.27 9.73 33.08
C ASN A 47 -2.31 10.78 32.66
N GLN A 48 -2.32 11.93 33.39
CA GLN A 48 -3.04 13.14 33.02
C GLN A 48 -2.07 14.30 32.99
N LEU A 49 -1.89 14.92 31.81
CA LEU A 49 -0.91 15.97 31.57
C LEU A 49 -1.59 17.31 31.34
N PRO A 50 -1.33 18.34 32.14
CA PRO A 50 -1.83 19.69 31.88
C PRO A 50 -1.07 20.26 30.66
N LEU A 51 -1.82 20.65 29.61
CA LEU A 51 -1.27 21.29 28.41
C LEU A 51 -1.32 22.81 28.48
N GLY A 52 -2.06 23.37 29.46
CA GLY A 52 -2.29 24.80 29.54
C GLY A 52 -3.29 25.33 28.52
N LEU A 53 -3.09 26.56 28.07
CA LEU A 53 -3.93 27.18 27.05
C LEU A 53 -3.59 26.64 25.65
N VAL A 54 -4.59 26.06 25.00
CA VAL A 54 -4.48 25.48 23.65
C VAL A 54 -5.58 26.08 22.78
N GLU A 55 -5.25 26.41 21.54
CA GLU A 55 -6.25 26.75 20.54
C GLU A 55 -6.80 25.43 19.93
N ILE A 56 -8.08 25.19 20.19
CA ILE A 56 -8.75 23.92 19.87
C ILE A 56 -9.61 24.12 18.63
N PRO A 57 -9.41 23.37 17.54
CA PRO A 57 -10.35 23.35 16.42
C PRO A 57 -11.75 22.94 16.90
N ILE A 58 -12.76 23.80 16.69
CA ILE A 58 -14.10 23.60 17.26
C ILE A 58 -14.74 22.27 16.85
N LYS A 59 -14.40 21.75 15.66
CA LYS A 59 -14.87 20.47 15.16
C LYS A 59 -14.37 19.27 15.98
N LEU A 60 -13.25 19.41 16.68
CA LEU A 60 -12.67 18.36 17.53
C LEU A 60 -13.26 18.35 18.95
N VAL A 61 -14.07 19.34 19.32
CA VAL A 61 -14.82 19.33 20.57
C VAL A 61 -16.08 18.47 20.36
N VAL A 62 -16.05 17.26 20.90
CA VAL A 62 -17.05 16.23 20.58
C VAL A 62 -18.00 15.90 21.73
N GLY A 63 -17.66 16.22 22.98
CA GLY A 63 -18.45 15.77 24.11
C GLY A 63 -18.21 16.57 25.39
N THR A 64 -18.72 16.04 26.47
CA THR A 64 -18.59 16.60 27.82
C THR A 64 -17.83 15.64 28.75
N LYS A 65 -17.21 16.20 29.82
CA LYS A 65 -16.46 15.40 30.80
C LYS A 65 -17.40 14.48 31.59
N THR A 66 -18.54 15.03 32.08
CA THR A 66 -19.48 14.36 32.99
C THR A 66 -20.89 14.34 32.43
N ALA A 67 -21.71 13.36 32.83
CA ALA A 67 -23.08 13.17 32.36
C ALA A 67 -24.08 14.25 32.82
N GLY A 68 -23.73 15.06 33.79
CA GLY A 68 -24.68 15.98 34.49
C GLY A 68 -25.37 17.04 33.63
N ARG A 69 -25.02 17.23 32.36
CA ARG A 69 -25.60 18.21 31.43
C ARG A 69 -25.90 17.71 30.05
N THR A 70 -25.81 16.40 29.83
CA THR A 70 -26.03 15.79 28.52
C THR A 70 -27.43 16.07 27.96
N ALA A 71 -28.47 16.03 28.80
CA ALA A 71 -29.86 16.28 28.39
C ALA A 71 -30.14 17.73 27.92
N ALA A 72 -29.21 18.66 28.15
CA ALA A 72 -29.37 20.05 27.69
C ALA A 72 -28.96 20.26 26.23
N PHE A 73 -28.21 19.34 25.65
CA PHE A 73 -27.64 19.43 24.30
C PHE A 73 -27.90 18.19 23.49
N ALA A 74 -28.13 18.35 22.20
CA ALA A 74 -28.03 17.27 21.23
C ALA A 74 -26.55 16.92 20.97
N SER A 75 -26.29 15.82 20.26
CA SER A 75 -24.95 15.32 19.97
C SER A 75 -24.06 16.33 19.23
N ASN A 76 -24.66 17.26 18.51
CA ASN A 76 -24.00 18.37 17.81
C ASN A 76 -23.77 19.63 18.67
N PHE A 77 -23.96 19.57 19.99
CA PHE A 77 -23.93 20.70 20.96
C PHE A 77 -25.08 21.70 20.82
N MET A 78 -26.03 21.49 19.93
CA MET A 78 -27.17 22.43 19.84
C MET A 78 -28.14 22.24 21.00
N PRO A 79 -28.81 23.33 21.45
CA PRO A 79 -29.68 23.32 22.62
C PRO A 79 -30.93 22.46 22.40
N LEU A 80 -31.36 21.73 23.45
CA LEU A 80 -32.62 20.97 23.49
C LEU A 80 -33.63 21.59 24.46
N LEU A 81 -33.18 22.35 25.45
CA LEU A 81 -34.03 22.94 26.48
C LEU A 81 -34.86 24.13 25.98
N ASP A 82 -35.90 24.47 26.71
CA ASP A 82 -36.79 25.58 26.36
C ASP A 82 -36.07 26.95 26.48
N LEU A 83 -36.45 27.89 25.59
CA LEU A 83 -35.94 29.24 25.57
C LEU A 83 -36.14 29.98 26.90
N ASN A 84 -37.28 29.76 27.60
CA ASN A 84 -37.64 30.41 28.85
C ASN A 84 -36.88 29.82 30.06
N SER A 85 -36.05 28.83 29.86
CA SER A 85 -35.19 28.27 30.92
C SER A 85 -34.01 29.19 31.24
N GLU A 86 -33.42 29.01 32.43
CA GLU A 86 -32.14 29.65 32.77
C GLU A 86 -31.04 29.32 31.73
N PHE A 87 -31.11 28.14 31.14
CA PHE A 87 -30.20 27.71 30.08
C PHE A 87 -30.36 28.61 28.84
N GLY A 88 -31.59 28.77 28.34
CA GLY A 88 -31.90 29.59 27.18
C GLY A 88 -31.46 31.05 27.36
N SER A 89 -31.79 31.63 28.50
CA SER A 89 -31.40 33.02 28.84
C SER A 89 -29.88 33.22 28.82
N LYS A 90 -29.09 32.24 29.36
CA LYS A 90 -27.63 32.32 29.36
C LYS A 90 -27.05 32.08 27.95
N TRP A 91 -27.67 31.21 27.12
CA TRP A 91 -27.24 31.00 25.77
C TRP A 91 -27.45 32.25 24.90
N VAL A 92 -28.61 32.90 25.03
CA VAL A 92 -28.93 34.18 24.35
C VAL A 92 -27.93 35.28 24.72
N ALA A 93 -27.60 35.41 26.01
CA ALA A 93 -26.59 36.37 26.45
C ALA A 93 -25.20 36.10 25.84
N LEU A 94 -24.79 34.83 25.74
CA LEU A 94 -23.53 34.42 25.08
C LEU A 94 -23.58 34.66 23.57
N CYS A 95 -24.73 34.45 22.91
CA CYS A 95 -24.94 34.75 21.51
C CYS A 95 -24.73 36.23 21.22
N MET A 96 -25.32 37.12 22.03
CA MET A 96 -25.12 38.58 21.93
C MET A 96 -23.64 38.93 22.09
N ALA A 97 -23.02 38.44 23.17
CA ALA A 97 -21.60 38.70 23.44
C ALA A 97 -20.69 38.20 22.29
N HIS A 98 -21.01 37.05 21.70
CA HIS A 98 -20.23 36.51 20.56
C HIS A 98 -20.25 37.44 19.34
N VAL A 99 -21.44 37.96 19.00
CA VAL A 99 -21.59 38.85 17.83
C VAL A 99 -20.98 40.23 18.08
N ASP A 100 -21.08 40.76 19.31
CA ASP A 100 -20.60 42.09 19.64
C ASP A 100 -19.08 42.16 19.88
N GLU A 101 -18.52 41.20 20.64
CA GLU A 101 -17.12 41.25 21.08
C GLU A 101 -16.32 39.94 20.81
N GLY A 102 -17.02 38.87 20.45
CA GLY A 102 -16.48 37.52 20.40
C GLY A 102 -16.37 36.86 21.79
N ILE A 103 -16.45 35.54 21.82
CA ILE A 103 -16.24 34.76 23.05
C ILE A 103 -14.75 34.53 23.23
N ARG A 104 -14.12 35.21 24.19
CA ARG A 104 -12.66 35.11 24.45
C ARG A 104 -12.32 34.25 25.68
N ASP A 105 -13.28 34.04 26.58
CA ASP A 105 -13.03 33.27 27.80
C ASP A 105 -12.70 31.81 27.47
N PRO A 106 -11.57 31.29 27.94
CA PRO A 106 -11.18 29.92 27.64
C PRO A 106 -12.16 28.93 28.29
N ILE A 107 -12.42 27.82 27.56
CA ILE A 107 -13.16 26.69 28.14
C ILE A 107 -12.21 25.84 28.98
N ARG A 108 -12.74 25.00 29.87
CA ARG A 108 -11.98 23.89 30.51
C ARG A 108 -12.36 22.58 29.88
N CYS A 109 -11.39 21.81 29.43
CA CYS A 109 -11.66 20.56 28.77
C CYS A 109 -10.55 19.52 28.97
N PHE A 110 -10.90 18.28 28.69
CA PHE A 110 -9.99 17.16 28.63
C PHE A 110 -9.77 16.75 27.16
N GLU A 111 -8.54 16.47 26.81
CA GLU A 111 -8.19 15.85 25.53
C GLU A 111 -7.96 14.35 25.74
N TYR A 112 -8.61 13.53 24.94
CA TYR A 112 -8.42 12.09 24.89
C TYR A 112 -8.48 11.61 23.42
N MET A 113 -7.44 10.92 22.97
CA MET A 113 -7.32 10.36 21.60
C MET A 113 -7.57 11.41 20.51
N GLY A 114 -7.03 12.64 20.69
CA GLY A 114 -7.19 13.75 19.73
C GLY A 114 -8.57 14.41 19.73
N ARG A 115 -9.46 14.08 20.66
CA ARG A 115 -10.80 14.66 20.82
C ARG A 115 -10.92 15.42 22.14
N PHE A 116 -11.77 16.44 22.17
CA PHE A 116 -11.92 17.31 23.34
C PHE A 116 -13.29 17.16 23.97
N TYR A 117 -13.30 17.05 25.30
CA TYR A 117 -14.49 16.86 26.13
C TYR A 117 -14.58 18.00 27.15
N VAL A 118 -15.64 18.77 27.08
CA VAL A 118 -15.80 20.01 27.86
C VAL A 118 -16.17 19.70 29.31
N GLN A 119 -15.38 20.19 30.24
CA GLN A 119 -15.72 20.21 31.65
C GLN A 119 -16.53 21.46 32.00
N GLU A 120 -16.09 22.65 31.53
CA GLU A 120 -16.72 23.92 31.73
C GLU A 120 -16.73 24.74 30.45
N GLY A 121 -17.90 25.31 30.10
CA GLY A 121 -18.07 26.13 28.90
C GLY A 121 -18.92 25.51 27.81
N ASN A 122 -19.68 24.42 28.06
CA ASN A 122 -20.53 23.77 27.05
C ASN A 122 -21.45 24.75 26.28
N LYS A 123 -22.01 25.80 26.94
CA LYS A 123 -22.83 26.80 26.24
C LYS A 123 -22.00 27.70 25.32
N ARG A 124 -20.75 28.03 25.71
CA ARG A 124 -19.79 28.74 24.83
C ARG A 124 -19.49 27.93 23.58
N VAL A 125 -19.21 26.66 23.75
CA VAL A 125 -19.01 25.72 22.61
C VAL A 125 -20.26 25.64 21.75
N SER A 126 -21.46 25.57 22.35
CA SER A 126 -22.72 25.54 21.61
C SER A 126 -22.89 26.78 20.72
N VAL A 127 -22.67 27.97 21.24
CA VAL A 127 -22.75 29.23 20.47
C VAL A 127 -21.67 29.24 19.36
N LEU A 128 -20.42 28.91 19.69
CA LEU A 128 -19.32 28.90 18.73
C LEU A 128 -19.56 27.89 17.58
N LYS A 129 -20.11 26.71 17.90
CA LYS A 129 -20.48 25.73 16.86
C LYS A 129 -21.66 26.20 16.00
N TYR A 130 -22.62 26.89 16.60
CA TYR A 130 -23.76 27.43 15.86
C TYR A 130 -23.33 28.50 14.84
N PHE A 131 -22.35 29.33 15.18
CA PHE A 131 -21.77 30.35 14.30
C PHE A 131 -20.58 29.83 13.48
N GLU A 132 -20.36 28.52 13.45
CA GLU A 132 -19.30 27.86 12.65
C GLU A 132 -17.89 28.44 12.91
N ALA A 133 -17.60 28.81 14.16
CA ALA A 133 -16.28 29.31 14.55
C ALA A 133 -15.20 28.27 14.23
N GLY A 134 -14.03 28.72 13.77
CA GLY A 134 -12.92 27.83 13.43
C GLY A 134 -12.28 27.16 14.65
N SER A 135 -12.16 27.88 15.77
CA SER A 135 -11.48 27.42 16.98
C SER A 135 -12.06 28.00 18.26
N VAL A 136 -11.66 27.45 19.40
CA VAL A 136 -11.90 27.95 20.74
C VAL A 136 -10.65 27.79 21.59
N THR A 137 -10.31 28.79 22.39
CA THR A 137 -9.24 28.68 23.40
C THR A 137 -9.71 27.84 24.58
N GLY A 138 -8.92 26.86 24.99
CA GLY A 138 -9.22 26.02 26.15
C GLY A 138 -8.03 25.79 27.06
N ASN A 139 -8.30 25.71 28.37
CA ASN A 139 -7.35 25.15 29.33
C ASN A 139 -7.53 23.62 29.31
N VAL A 140 -6.54 22.91 28.80
CA VAL A 140 -6.64 21.50 28.42
C VAL A 140 -5.85 20.62 29.38
N THR A 141 -6.45 19.52 29.81
CA THR A 141 -5.75 18.38 30.42
C THR A 141 -5.82 17.19 29.48
N ARG A 142 -4.67 16.65 29.09
CA ARG A 142 -4.57 15.44 28.27
C ARG A 142 -4.70 14.20 29.12
N VAL A 143 -5.57 13.27 28.74
CA VAL A 143 -5.68 11.93 29.32
C VAL A 143 -4.91 10.96 28.43
N VAL A 144 -3.83 10.39 28.94
CA VAL A 144 -2.98 9.46 28.20
C VAL A 144 -3.43 8.03 28.53
N PRO A 145 -3.92 7.25 27.56
CA PRO A 145 -4.22 5.84 27.77
C PRO A 145 -2.92 5.05 28.00
N LYS A 146 -2.99 3.96 28.75
CA LYS A 146 -1.86 3.04 28.87
C LYS A 146 -1.54 2.46 27.48
N TYR A 147 -0.25 2.45 27.14
CA TYR A 147 0.21 1.88 25.86
C TYR A 147 -0.25 0.44 25.69
N ASN A 148 -0.77 0.14 24.52
CA ASN A 148 -1.01 -1.18 24.01
C ASN A 148 -0.74 -1.18 22.49
N ASP A 149 -0.67 -2.35 21.88
CA ASP A 149 -0.24 -2.50 20.49
C ASP A 149 -1.40 -2.38 19.47
N THR A 150 -2.55 -1.80 19.88
CA THR A 150 -3.64 -1.51 18.94
C THR A 150 -3.26 -0.36 18.00
N PRO A 151 -3.68 -0.40 16.72
CA PRO A 151 -3.36 0.64 15.75
C PRO A 151 -3.73 2.04 16.21
N GLU A 152 -4.87 2.20 16.91
CA GLU A 152 -5.36 3.48 17.41
C GLU A 152 -4.44 4.06 18.50
N VAL A 153 -4.00 3.22 19.44
CA VAL A 153 -3.12 3.67 20.53
C VAL A 153 -1.73 3.94 19.99
N ARG A 154 -1.20 3.10 19.10
CA ARG A 154 0.09 3.35 18.42
C ARG A 154 0.07 4.69 17.68
N LEU A 155 -0.98 4.96 16.90
CA LEU A 155 -1.14 6.22 16.17
C LEU A 155 -1.26 7.43 17.11
N TYR A 156 -1.95 7.26 18.24
CA TYR A 156 -2.06 8.34 19.21
C TYR A 156 -0.72 8.65 19.93
N TYR A 157 0.06 7.62 20.24
CA TYR A 157 1.41 7.81 20.79
C TYR A 157 2.35 8.46 19.76
N GLU A 158 2.23 8.11 18.50
CA GLU A 158 2.94 8.79 17.41
C GLU A 158 2.50 10.26 17.32
N PHE A 159 1.20 10.57 17.36
CA PHE A 159 0.70 11.93 17.43
C PHE A 159 1.31 12.71 18.61
N MET A 160 1.34 12.13 19.80
CA MET A 160 1.90 12.81 20.99
C MET A 160 3.39 13.12 20.82
N HIS A 161 4.15 12.24 20.16
CA HIS A 161 5.56 12.47 19.84
C HIS A 161 5.73 13.64 18.86
N TYR A 162 4.92 13.67 17.78
CA TYR A 162 5.03 14.70 16.75
C TYR A 162 4.33 16.01 17.09
N TYR A 163 3.37 16.03 18.00
CA TYR A 163 2.62 17.25 18.34
C TYR A 163 3.51 18.45 18.75
N PRO A 164 4.57 18.29 19.56
CA PRO A 164 5.49 19.39 19.88
C PRO A 164 6.22 19.99 18.67
N LEU A 165 6.33 19.22 17.59
CA LEU A 165 6.99 19.62 16.35
C LEU A 165 6.02 20.36 15.41
N ILE A 166 4.82 19.81 15.22
CA ILE A 166 3.82 20.29 14.25
C ILE A 166 2.82 21.30 14.83
N GLN A 167 2.51 21.21 16.11
CA GLN A 167 1.62 22.10 16.87
C GLN A 167 0.21 22.29 16.27
N THR A 168 -0.38 21.22 15.71
CA THR A 168 -1.78 21.24 15.23
C THR A 168 -2.48 19.91 15.54
N TYR A 169 -3.78 20.00 15.81
CA TYR A 169 -4.68 18.86 15.99
C TYR A 169 -5.47 18.51 14.71
N LEU A 170 -5.38 19.34 13.66
CA LEU A 170 -6.17 19.13 12.44
C LEU A 170 -5.68 17.94 11.60
N LEU A 171 -4.37 17.70 11.63
CA LEU A 171 -3.75 16.61 10.88
C LEU A 171 -3.95 15.30 11.62
N THR A 172 -4.94 14.54 11.20
CA THR A 172 -5.27 13.22 11.75
C THR A 172 -5.14 12.17 10.66
N PHE A 173 -4.77 10.96 11.03
CA PHE A 173 -4.51 9.84 10.11
C PHE A 173 -5.21 8.57 10.60
N THR A 174 -5.29 7.57 9.72
CA THR A 174 -5.85 6.26 10.03
C THR A 174 -4.78 5.18 10.25
N LYS A 175 -3.54 5.39 9.78
CA LYS A 175 -2.47 4.39 9.83
C LYS A 175 -1.26 4.87 10.64
N PRO A 176 -0.68 4.04 11.52
CA PRO A 176 0.60 4.34 12.18
C PRO A 176 1.72 4.63 11.16
N GLY A 177 2.72 5.42 11.56
CA GLY A 177 3.82 5.88 10.70
C GLY A 177 3.45 7.12 9.86
N SER A 178 2.20 7.59 9.89
CA SER A 178 1.73 8.69 9.03
C SER A 178 2.31 10.05 9.40
N TYR A 179 2.52 10.34 10.68
CA TYR A 179 3.15 11.58 11.11
C TYR A 179 4.62 11.67 10.68
N GLY A 180 5.37 10.56 10.77
CA GLY A 180 6.73 10.50 10.26
C GLY A 180 6.80 10.69 8.75
N ARG A 181 5.87 10.09 7.99
CA ARG A 181 5.75 10.31 6.54
C ARG A 181 5.43 11.76 6.20
N LEU A 182 4.53 12.40 6.96
CA LEU A 182 4.23 13.82 6.78
C LEU A 182 5.46 14.70 7.05
N GLN A 183 6.16 14.45 8.17
CA GLN A 183 7.39 15.16 8.55
C GLN A 183 8.41 15.13 7.41
N LYS A 184 8.63 13.95 6.83
CA LYS A 184 9.52 13.74 5.69
C LYS A 184 9.03 14.45 4.42
N ALA A 185 7.74 14.36 4.11
CA ALA A 185 7.14 15.02 2.94
C ALA A 185 7.24 16.55 3.01
N MET A 186 7.28 17.10 4.23
CA MET A 186 7.56 18.51 4.49
C MET A 186 9.06 18.87 4.39
N GLY A 187 9.93 17.90 4.06
CA GLY A 187 11.38 18.11 3.99
C GLY A 187 12.05 18.33 5.35
N LYS A 188 11.42 17.86 6.43
CA LYS A 188 11.89 18.05 7.80
C LYS A 188 12.60 16.80 8.34
N GLY A 189 13.62 17.03 9.17
CA GLY A 189 14.25 15.95 9.94
C GLY A 189 13.30 15.41 11.03
N PRO A 190 13.55 14.20 11.58
CA PRO A 190 12.66 13.52 12.51
C PRO A 190 12.23 14.34 13.73
N GLU A 191 13.17 15.13 14.28
CA GLU A 191 12.98 15.97 15.47
C GLU A 191 12.92 17.48 15.13
N GLU A 192 12.83 17.83 13.85
CA GLU A 192 12.82 19.21 13.41
C GLU A 192 11.43 19.84 13.60
N LYS A 193 11.39 20.98 14.27
CA LYS A 193 10.14 21.73 14.48
C LYS A 193 9.74 22.50 13.24
N TRP A 194 8.46 22.54 12.98
CA TRP A 194 7.89 23.34 11.90
C TRP A 194 7.95 24.84 12.24
N THR A 195 8.28 25.63 11.24
CA THR A 195 8.19 27.09 11.34
C THR A 195 6.72 27.55 11.30
N ALA A 196 6.46 28.83 11.53
CA ALA A 196 5.12 29.39 11.37
C ALA A 196 4.66 29.32 9.91
N GLU A 197 5.58 29.50 8.97
CA GLU A 197 5.36 29.42 7.53
C GLU A 197 5.00 27.98 7.11
N ASP A 198 5.72 26.98 7.60
CA ASP A 198 5.42 25.57 7.33
C ASP A 198 4.00 25.23 7.76
N ARG A 199 3.62 25.65 9.00
CA ARG A 199 2.27 25.42 9.52
C ARG A 199 1.20 26.14 8.70
N ALA A 200 1.44 27.39 8.35
CA ALA A 200 0.49 28.17 7.55
C ALA A 200 0.28 27.53 6.17
N ALA A 201 1.35 27.09 5.52
CA ALA A 201 1.31 26.46 4.20
C ALA A 201 0.50 25.14 4.24
N ILE A 202 0.83 24.24 5.17
CA ILE A 202 0.14 22.95 5.26
C ILE A 202 -1.32 23.08 5.69
N LEU A 203 -1.64 24.01 6.60
CA LEU A 203 -3.03 24.24 7.03
C LEU A 203 -3.87 24.90 5.93
N SER A 204 -3.28 25.78 5.13
CA SER A 204 -3.94 26.32 3.93
C SER A 204 -4.26 25.21 2.94
N LEU A 205 -3.28 24.35 2.64
CA LEU A 205 -3.48 23.19 1.77
C LEU A 205 -4.52 22.23 2.35
N TYR A 206 -4.44 21.93 3.65
CA TYR A 206 -5.42 21.09 4.33
C TYR A 206 -6.86 21.60 4.14
N ASN A 207 -7.10 22.89 4.29
CA ASN A 207 -8.44 23.47 4.14
C ASN A 207 -8.98 23.33 2.70
N TRP A 208 -8.13 23.45 1.70
CA TRP A 208 -8.52 23.23 0.30
C TRP A 208 -8.80 21.75 0.02
N VAL A 209 -7.95 20.86 0.49
CA VAL A 209 -8.14 19.41 0.37
C VAL A 209 -9.41 18.97 1.10
N GLU A 210 -9.69 19.51 2.31
CA GLU A 210 -10.92 19.22 3.07
C GLU A 210 -12.18 19.59 2.28
N LYS A 211 -12.21 20.77 1.66
CA LYS A 211 -13.34 21.21 0.84
C LYS A 211 -13.55 20.29 -0.36
N ALA A 212 -12.50 19.98 -1.10
CA ALA A 212 -12.56 19.10 -2.25
C ALA A 212 -12.98 17.68 -1.86
N TYR A 213 -12.38 17.13 -0.82
CA TYR A 213 -12.69 15.81 -0.27
C TYR A 213 -14.15 15.69 0.20
N THR A 214 -14.65 16.70 0.91
CA THR A 214 -16.05 16.74 1.38
C THR A 214 -17.03 16.86 0.21
N ALA A 215 -16.70 17.64 -0.83
CA ALA A 215 -17.53 17.77 -2.03
C ALA A 215 -17.73 16.44 -2.77
N LEU A 216 -16.78 15.52 -2.68
CA LEU A 216 -16.83 14.15 -3.22
C LEU A 216 -17.49 13.14 -2.27
N GLY A 217 -17.97 13.56 -1.11
CA GLY A 217 -18.59 12.68 -0.11
C GLY A 217 -17.57 11.97 0.80
N GLY A 218 -16.35 12.48 0.87
CA GLY A 218 -15.28 11.94 1.70
C GLY A 218 -15.55 11.99 3.21
N ASP A 219 -16.43 12.89 3.65
CA ASP A 219 -16.91 12.98 5.03
C ASP A 219 -17.59 11.70 5.54
N LYS A 220 -18.01 10.82 4.64
CA LYS A 220 -18.62 9.50 4.94
C LYS A 220 -17.60 8.37 4.99
N LEU A 221 -16.36 8.63 4.63
CA LEU A 221 -15.31 7.64 4.56
C LEU A 221 -14.53 7.54 5.87
N ARG A 222 -13.86 6.40 6.09
CA ARG A 222 -12.92 6.21 7.23
C ARG A 222 -11.62 7.02 7.04
N ALA A 223 -11.17 7.18 5.79
CA ALA A 223 -9.96 7.94 5.47
C ALA A 223 -10.13 9.40 5.94
N THR A 224 -9.08 9.97 6.48
CA THR A 224 -9.06 11.35 6.92
C THR A 224 -8.55 12.29 5.83
N VAL A 225 -8.79 13.57 5.98
CA VAL A 225 -8.16 14.59 5.12
C VAL A 225 -6.64 14.51 5.18
N GLY A 226 -6.07 14.12 6.32
CA GLY A 226 -4.63 13.88 6.47
C GLY A 226 -4.13 12.73 5.60
N ASP A 227 -4.89 11.62 5.51
CA ASP A 227 -4.53 10.49 4.64
C ASP A 227 -4.54 10.91 3.17
N VAL A 228 -5.55 11.68 2.74
CA VAL A 228 -5.62 12.22 1.36
C VAL A 228 -4.46 13.19 1.10
N LEU A 229 -4.13 14.02 2.07
CA LEU A 229 -3.00 14.94 1.97
C LEU A 229 -1.68 14.19 1.82
N LEU A 230 -1.47 13.10 2.58
CA LEU A 230 -0.30 12.24 2.40
C LEU A 230 -0.26 11.57 1.03
N LEU A 231 -1.41 11.16 0.51
CA LEU A 231 -1.49 10.59 -0.84
C LEU A 231 -1.06 11.63 -1.90
N LEU A 232 -1.54 12.87 -1.79
CA LEU A 232 -1.12 13.97 -2.67
C LEU A 232 0.38 14.27 -2.54
N LEU A 233 0.91 14.33 -1.30
CA LEU A 233 2.32 14.62 -1.04
C LEU A 233 3.28 13.51 -1.48
N ARG A 234 2.79 12.30 -1.74
CA ARG A 234 3.57 11.24 -2.39
C ARG A 234 3.81 11.50 -3.87
N LEU A 235 2.89 12.20 -4.54
CA LEU A 235 2.89 12.40 -5.99
C LEU A 235 3.40 13.78 -6.40
N TYR A 236 3.13 14.76 -5.56
CA TYR A 236 3.40 16.17 -5.83
C TYR A 236 4.21 16.76 -4.68
N SER A 237 5.14 17.63 -5.00
CA SER A 237 5.87 18.37 -3.98
C SER A 237 4.96 19.36 -3.24
N MET A 238 5.33 19.73 -2.03
CA MET A 238 4.63 20.77 -1.26
C MET A 238 4.53 22.09 -2.04
N GLU A 239 5.58 22.44 -2.80
CA GLU A 239 5.63 23.65 -3.64
C GLU A 239 4.58 23.60 -4.77
N GLU A 240 4.46 22.47 -5.47
CA GLU A 240 3.45 22.28 -6.53
C GLU A 240 2.03 22.37 -5.98
N LEU A 241 1.76 21.72 -4.84
CA LEU A 241 0.43 21.73 -4.23
C LEU A 241 0.02 23.11 -3.68
N THR A 242 0.97 23.86 -3.13
CA THR A 242 0.68 25.22 -2.60
C THR A 242 0.49 26.26 -3.70
N LYS A 243 1.09 26.04 -4.88
CA LYS A 243 0.89 26.90 -6.07
C LYS A 243 -0.35 26.53 -6.88
N ALA A 244 -0.89 25.33 -6.69
CA ALA A 244 -2.06 24.86 -7.43
C ALA A 244 -3.30 25.68 -7.06
N SER A 245 -4.12 25.98 -8.05
CA SER A 245 -5.42 26.61 -7.86
C SER A 245 -6.40 25.61 -7.19
N PRO A 246 -7.48 26.11 -6.55
CA PRO A 246 -8.52 25.22 -5.99
C PRO A 246 -9.10 24.21 -6.99
N ASN A 247 -9.27 24.62 -8.26
CA ASN A 247 -9.76 23.73 -9.31
C ASN A 247 -8.75 22.65 -9.68
N GLU A 248 -7.47 22.98 -9.74
CA GLU A 248 -6.41 21.99 -9.98
C GLU A 248 -6.30 20.97 -8.83
N LEU A 249 -6.41 21.43 -7.58
CA LEU A 249 -6.45 20.52 -6.42
C LEU A 249 -7.67 19.60 -6.46
N GLN A 250 -8.84 20.15 -6.82
CA GLN A 250 -10.05 19.34 -7.01
C GLN A 250 -9.82 18.26 -8.08
N GLN A 251 -9.31 18.62 -9.24
CA GLN A 251 -9.02 17.68 -10.33
C GLN A 251 -8.01 16.59 -9.91
N LYS A 252 -6.99 16.97 -9.14
CA LYS A 252 -6.01 15.99 -8.60
C LYS A 252 -6.68 14.99 -7.64
N ILE A 253 -7.58 15.45 -6.77
CA ILE A 253 -8.30 14.58 -5.85
C ILE A 253 -9.31 13.71 -6.59
N ASP A 254 -10.04 14.27 -7.58
CA ASP A 254 -10.95 13.50 -8.46
C ASP A 254 -10.21 12.36 -9.16
N ALA A 255 -9.03 12.64 -9.71
CA ALA A 255 -8.21 11.66 -10.40
C ALA A 255 -7.65 10.56 -9.46
N LEU A 256 -7.47 10.87 -8.17
CA LEU A 256 -7.03 9.94 -7.12
C LEU A 256 -8.19 9.31 -6.35
N TRP A 257 -9.44 9.53 -6.75
CA TRP A 257 -10.58 9.12 -5.94
C TRP A 257 -10.64 7.60 -5.70
N ASP A 258 -10.27 6.81 -6.70
CA ASP A 258 -10.17 5.36 -6.55
C ASP A 258 -9.10 4.96 -5.51
N ASP A 259 -7.97 5.66 -5.47
CA ASP A 259 -6.92 5.46 -4.46
C ASP A 259 -7.38 5.88 -3.06
N VAL A 260 -8.17 6.97 -2.97
CA VAL A 260 -8.81 7.39 -1.71
C VAL A 260 -9.79 6.34 -1.21
N LEU A 261 -10.60 5.76 -2.11
CA LEU A 261 -11.50 4.66 -1.78
C LEU A 261 -10.73 3.40 -1.33
N ALA A 262 -9.60 3.11 -1.93
CA ALA A 262 -8.74 1.99 -1.52
C ALA A 262 -8.21 2.13 -0.08
N LEU A 263 -8.03 3.36 0.43
CA LEU A 263 -7.63 3.61 1.83
C LEU A 263 -8.66 3.13 2.87
N GLN A 264 -9.93 2.90 2.45
CA GLN A 264 -10.98 2.38 3.34
C GLN A 264 -10.75 0.94 3.77
N ASN A 265 -10.03 0.18 2.96
CA ASN A 265 -9.83 -1.24 3.15
C ASN A 265 -8.60 -1.49 4.05
N ASP A 266 -8.75 -2.40 5.01
CA ASP A 266 -7.62 -2.86 5.84
C ASP A 266 -6.63 -3.65 4.97
N ASP A 267 -7.14 -4.37 3.95
CA ASP A 267 -6.40 -4.98 2.86
C ASP A 267 -6.70 -4.21 1.55
N PRO A 268 -5.81 -3.27 1.15
CA PRO A 268 -6.06 -2.41 -0.02
C PRO A 268 -5.76 -3.09 -1.36
N VAL A 269 -5.25 -4.32 -1.37
CA VAL A 269 -4.79 -5.03 -2.56
C VAL A 269 -5.67 -6.25 -2.84
N THR A 270 -6.04 -6.44 -4.10
CA THR A 270 -6.63 -7.68 -4.61
C THR A 270 -5.62 -8.37 -5.50
N VAL A 271 -5.18 -9.56 -5.12
CA VAL A 271 -4.27 -10.37 -5.94
C VAL A 271 -5.06 -11.23 -6.90
N SER A 272 -4.79 -11.06 -8.21
CA SER A 272 -5.34 -11.91 -9.27
C SER A 272 -4.35 -13.00 -9.61
N GLU A 273 -4.71 -14.26 -9.38
CA GLU A 273 -3.81 -15.43 -9.54
C GLU A 273 -3.87 -16.07 -10.92
N LYS A 274 -4.85 -15.69 -11.73
CA LYS A 274 -5.05 -16.22 -13.10
C LYS A 274 -5.73 -15.15 -13.97
N PRO A 275 -5.55 -15.21 -15.29
CA PRO A 275 -6.29 -14.37 -16.22
C PRO A 275 -7.81 -14.52 -16.02
N ALA A 276 -8.54 -13.42 -16.19
CA ALA A 276 -9.99 -13.47 -16.21
C ALA A 276 -10.47 -14.38 -17.35
N GLU A 277 -11.47 -15.23 -17.07
CA GLU A 277 -12.07 -16.04 -18.12
C GLU A 277 -12.73 -15.15 -19.16
N PRO A 278 -12.60 -15.46 -20.48
CA PRO A 278 -13.31 -14.74 -21.53
C PRO A 278 -14.81 -14.73 -21.20
N ALA A 279 -15.41 -13.56 -21.22
CA ALA A 279 -16.84 -13.49 -20.94
C ALA A 279 -17.62 -14.31 -21.96
N GLN A 280 -18.36 -15.29 -21.48
CA GLN A 280 -19.50 -15.81 -22.25
C GLN A 280 -20.50 -14.63 -22.35
N THR A 281 -20.45 -13.93 -23.49
CA THR A 281 -21.39 -12.84 -23.79
C THR A 281 -22.80 -13.37 -23.65
N LYS A 282 -23.51 -12.97 -22.57
CA LYS A 282 -24.92 -13.28 -22.43
C LYS A 282 -25.64 -12.69 -23.64
N LEU A 283 -26.53 -13.46 -24.26
CA LEU A 283 -27.29 -13.06 -25.46
C LEU A 283 -27.92 -11.66 -25.36
N LEU A 284 -28.24 -11.21 -24.14
CA LEU A 284 -28.80 -9.88 -23.84
C LEU A 284 -27.80 -8.73 -24.01
N GLU A 285 -26.50 -8.94 -23.77
CA GLU A 285 -25.46 -7.92 -23.93
C GLU A 285 -25.11 -7.64 -25.41
N ARG A 286 -25.44 -8.58 -26.30
CA ARG A 286 -25.35 -8.39 -27.75
C ARG A 286 -26.41 -7.46 -28.33
N ILE A 287 -27.53 -7.26 -27.61
CA ILE A 287 -28.68 -6.51 -28.09
C ILE A 287 -28.64 -5.05 -27.59
N LEU A 288 -28.01 -4.80 -26.46
CA LEU A 288 -27.83 -3.46 -25.88
C LEU A 288 -26.37 -3.27 -25.53
N PRO A 289 -25.56 -2.62 -26.38
CA PRO A 289 -24.17 -2.28 -26.04
C PRO A 289 -24.16 -1.21 -24.95
N ILE A 290 -24.09 -1.63 -23.70
CA ILE A 290 -24.01 -0.76 -22.51
C ILE A 290 -22.54 -0.29 -22.28
N HIS A 291 -21.58 -0.88 -22.99
CA HIS A 291 -20.17 -0.54 -22.89
C HIS A 291 -19.66 0.17 -24.15
N PRO A 292 -18.69 1.10 -24.02
CA PRO A 292 -18.04 1.70 -25.19
C PRO A 292 -17.48 0.58 -26.09
N ALA A 293 -17.55 0.79 -27.41
CA ALA A 293 -17.05 -0.18 -28.38
C ALA A 293 -15.60 -0.54 -28.06
N ALA A 294 -15.31 -1.85 -28.03
CA ALA A 294 -13.94 -2.33 -27.81
C ALA A 294 -13.00 -1.73 -28.87
N PRO A 295 -11.78 -1.31 -28.51
CA PRO A 295 -10.85 -0.74 -29.45
C PRO A 295 -10.48 -1.78 -30.52
N THR A 296 -10.43 -1.35 -31.77
CA THR A 296 -10.05 -2.21 -32.91
C THR A 296 -8.56 -2.27 -33.15
N HIS A 297 -7.85 -1.29 -32.63
CA HIS A 297 -6.39 -1.15 -32.71
C HIS A 297 -5.86 -0.59 -31.38
N LEU A 298 -4.71 -1.08 -30.92
CA LEU A 298 -4.06 -0.63 -29.67
C LEU A 298 -2.61 -0.28 -29.92
N LYS A 299 -2.14 0.79 -29.29
CA LYS A 299 -0.73 1.11 -29.14
C LYS A 299 -0.25 0.76 -27.75
N VAL A 300 0.81 -0.02 -27.66
CA VAL A 300 1.35 -0.54 -26.40
C VAL A 300 2.80 -0.10 -26.24
N ALA A 301 3.05 0.69 -25.20
CA ALA A 301 4.39 1.19 -24.89
C ALA A 301 5.05 0.43 -23.76
N PHE A 302 6.36 0.31 -23.82
CA PHE A 302 7.20 -0.30 -22.79
C PHE A 302 8.25 0.70 -22.31
N ILE A 303 8.37 0.86 -20.99
CA ILE A 303 9.33 1.77 -20.36
C ILE A 303 10.29 0.97 -19.50
N HIS A 304 11.57 1.01 -19.86
CA HIS A 304 12.63 0.22 -19.25
C HIS A 304 13.67 1.08 -18.53
N GLU A 305 14.18 0.62 -17.38
CA GLU A 305 15.31 1.28 -16.69
C GLU A 305 16.64 1.18 -17.44
N ARG A 306 16.80 0.12 -18.25
CA ARG A 306 18.04 -0.17 -18.96
C ARG A 306 17.74 -0.61 -20.39
N THR A 307 18.79 -0.87 -21.16
CA THR A 307 18.67 -1.45 -22.51
C THR A 307 18.74 -2.98 -22.45
N PRO A 308 18.27 -3.69 -23.49
CA PRO A 308 18.36 -5.15 -23.55
C PRO A 308 19.81 -5.68 -23.47
N GLU A 309 20.78 -4.91 -23.97
CA GLU A 309 22.21 -5.27 -23.98
C GLU A 309 22.84 -5.19 -22.58
N THR A 310 22.28 -4.32 -21.71
CA THR A 310 22.84 -4.07 -20.37
C THR A 310 22.06 -4.72 -19.24
N SER A 311 20.91 -5.33 -19.54
CA SER A 311 20.02 -5.94 -18.56
C SER A 311 19.29 -7.15 -19.13
N SER A 312 19.55 -8.30 -18.56
CA SER A 312 18.81 -9.53 -18.87
C SER A 312 17.31 -9.39 -18.56
N TRP A 313 16.96 -8.66 -17.51
CA TRP A 313 15.57 -8.34 -17.16
C TRP A 313 14.88 -7.57 -18.29
N THR A 314 15.50 -6.50 -18.78
CA THR A 314 15.00 -5.75 -19.94
C THR A 314 14.92 -6.61 -21.19
N SER A 315 15.93 -7.42 -21.45
CA SER A 315 15.94 -8.33 -22.61
C SER A 315 14.76 -9.29 -22.61
N GLN A 316 14.41 -9.87 -21.44
CA GLN A 316 13.26 -10.78 -21.34
C GLN A 316 11.92 -10.06 -21.58
N HIS A 317 11.75 -8.85 -21.06
CA HIS A 317 10.56 -8.04 -21.32
C HIS A 317 10.44 -7.64 -22.80
N GLU A 318 11.55 -7.29 -23.45
CA GLU A 318 11.60 -6.97 -24.88
C GLU A 318 11.28 -8.21 -25.75
N PHE A 319 11.70 -9.38 -25.34
CA PHE A 319 11.26 -10.63 -25.97
C PHE A 319 9.74 -10.77 -25.94
N GLY A 320 9.12 -10.47 -24.79
CA GLY A 320 7.67 -10.45 -24.65
C GLY A 320 6.99 -9.37 -25.49
N ARG A 321 7.58 -8.18 -25.61
CA ARG A 321 7.07 -7.11 -26.47
C ARG A 321 7.05 -7.51 -27.94
N THR A 322 8.15 -8.04 -28.45
CA THR A 322 8.25 -8.46 -29.87
C THR A 322 7.29 -9.62 -30.19
N GLN A 323 6.92 -10.43 -29.20
CA GLN A 323 5.90 -11.47 -29.36
C GLN A 323 4.52 -10.85 -29.64
N LEU A 324 4.14 -9.74 -28.99
CA LEU A 324 2.89 -9.04 -29.26
C LEU A 324 2.75 -8.59 -30.72
N ASP A 325 3.83 -8.04 -31.30
CA ASP A 325 3.83 -7.61 -32.70
C ASP A 325 3.53 -8.80 -33.64
N SER A 326 4.00 -10.00 -33.29
CA SER A 326 3.80 -11.21 -34.08
C SER A 326 2.41 -11.80 -33.91
N VAL A 327 1.87 -11.81 -32.68
CA VAL A 327 0.58 -12.45 -32.35
C VAL A 327 -0.61 -11.59 -32.79
N PHE A 328 -0.49 -10.27 -32.65
CA PHE A 328 -1.57 -9.32 -32.95
C PHE A 328 -1.34 -8.53 -34.24
N GLU A 329 -0.73 -9.15 -35.25
CA GLU A 329 -0.39 -8.53 -36.51
C GLU A 329 -1.52 -7.61 -37.04
N GLY A 330 -1.21 -6.32 -37.22
CA GLY A 330 -2.15 -5.30 -37.71
C GLY A 330 -3.19 -4.79 -36.68
N LYS A 331 -3.25 -5.33 -35.48
CA LYS A 331 -4.16 -4.87 -34.41
C LYS A 331 -3.43 -4.21 -33.24
N VAL A 332 -2.18 -4.52 -33.04
CA VAL A 332 -1.36 -3.97 -31.96
C VAL A 332 -0.06 -3.44 -32.56
N GLU A 333 0.27 -2.21 -32.21
CA GLU A 333 1.56 -1.59 -32.51
C GLU A 333 2.33 -1.45 -31.20
N THR A 334 3.57 -1.95 -31.12
CA THR A 334 4.38 -1.84 -29.91
C THR A 334 5.61 -0.95 -30.12
N PHE A 335 6.02 -0.25 -29.06
CA PHE A 335 7.25 0.52 -29.05
C PHE A 335 7.82 0.62 -27.64
N ALA A 336 9.11 0.95 -27.52
CA ALA A 336 9.80 0.97 -26.24
C ALA A 336 10.67 2.22 -26.04
N TYR A 337 10.79 2.63 -24.78
CA TYR A 337 11.72 3.66 -24.32
C TYR A 337 12.65 3.05 -23.25
N PHE A 338 13.92 3.42 -23.32
CA PHE A 338 14.97 2.86 -22.49
C PHE A 338 15.64 3.92 -21.61
N ASN A 339 16.39 3.45 -20.59
CA ASN A 339 17.15 4.30 -19.68
C ASN A 339 16.26 5.27 -18.88
N ALA A 340 15.08 4.80 -18.47
CA ALA A 340 14.19 5.53 -17.57
C ALA A 340 14.79 5.57 -16.15
N VAL A 341 15.04 6.78 -15.65
CA VAL A 341 15.60 7.01 -14.32
C VAL A 341 14.55 7.69 -13.46
N PRO A 342 14.12 7.08 -12.35
CA PRO A 342 13.18 7.67 -11.41
C PRO A 342 13.62 9.05 -10.93
N GLY A 343 12.70 10.00 -10.81
CA GLY A 343 12.99 11.37 -10.38
C GLY A 343 13.82 12.22 -11.36
N ARG A 344 14.11 11.68 -12.56
CA ARG A 344 14.90 12.43 -13.56
C ARG A 344 14.19 12.53 -14.92
N ASN A 345 13.95 11.41 -15.61
CA ASN A 345 13.35 11.39 -16.94
C ASN A 345 12.23 10.35 -17.09
N ALA A 346 11.94 9.54 -16.07
CA ALA A 346 10.95 8.48 -16.18
C ALA A 346 9.55 9.03 -16.54
N ASP A 347 9.13 10.12 -15.87
CA ASP A 347 7.86 10.80 -16.18
C ASP A 347 7.83 11.29 -17.62
N LEU A 348 8.91 11.93 -18.09
CA LEU A 348 9.00 12.44 -19.46
C LEU A 348 8.90 11.33 -20.51
N LEU A 349 9.46 10.14 -20.24
CA LEU A 349 9.38 9.01 -21.15
C LEU A 349 7.98 8.40 -21.20
N ILE A 350 7.29 8.32 -20.06
CA ILE A 350 5.89 7.89 -20.03
C ILE A 350 4.99 8.90 -20.76
N GLU A 351 5.17 10.20 -20.50
CA GLU A 351 4.43 11.27 -21.20
C GLU A 351 4.70 11.26 -22.72
N ALA A 352 5.93 10.99 -23.14
CA ALA A 352 6.26 10.80 -24.54
C ALA A 352 5.54 9.59 -25.16
N ALA A 353 5.44 8.48 -24.43
CA ALA A 353 4.69 7.31 -24.87
C ALA A 353 3.20 7.62 -25.03
N ILE A 354 2.61 8.30 -24.06
CA ILE A 354 1.19 8.72 -24.10
C ILE A 354 0.94 9.70 -25.26
N SER A 355 1.83 10.68 -25.45
CA SER A 355 1.76 11.62 -26.57
C SER A 355 1.91 10.94 -27.93
N HIS A 356 2.62 9.81 -28.02
CA HIS A 356 2.71 8.96 -29.22
C HIS A 356 1.41 8.13 -29.44
N GLY A 357 0.47 8.21 -28.50
CA GLY A 357 -0.85 7.59 -28.57
C GLY A 357 -0.92 6.21 -27.88
N ALA A 358 -0.10 5.92 -26.90
CA ALA A 358 -0.18 4.68 -26.14
C ALA A 358 -1.53 4.54 -25.43
N ASP A 359 -2.21 3.42 -25.65
CA ASP A 359 -3.43 2.99 -24.94
C ASP A 359 -3.09 2.20 -23.68
N ILE A 360 -1.94 1.49 -23.72
CA ILE A 360 -1.41 0.68 -22.64
C ILE A 360 0.08 1.03 -22.46
N VAL A 361 0.52 1.22 -21.22
CA VAL A 361 1.93 1.44 -20.88
C VAL A 361 2.37 0.40 -19.85
N PHE A 362 3.37 -0.39 -20.18
CA PHE A 362 4.06 -1.28 -19.25
C PHE A 362 5.36 -0.64 -18.77
N THR A 363 5.49 -0.41 -17.48
CA THR A 363 6.75 -0.02 -16.84
C THR A 363 7.36 -1.25 -16.16
N THR A 364 8.57 -1.63 -16.55
CA THR A 364 9.14 -2.96 -16.27
C THR A 364 10.03 -3.02 -15.04
N SER A 365 9.93 -2.04 -14.14
CA SER A 365 10.68 -2.01 -12.89
C SER A 365 9.85 -1.42 -11.75
N PRO A 366 9.96 -1.97 -10.52
CA PRO A 366 9.31 -1.40 -9.34
C PRO A 366 9.70 0.06 -9.11
N LYS A 367 10.92 0.47 -9.46
CA LYS A 367 11.39 1.84 -9.26
C LYS A 367 10.63 2.88 -10.10
N LEU A 368 9.93 2.45 -11.14
CA LEU A 368 9.13 3.31 -12.01
C LEU A 368 7.69 3.52 -11.50
N VAL A 369 7.32 2.91 -10.35
CA VAL A 369 5.94 2.97 -9.82
C VAL A 369 5.47 4.40 -9.58
N GLY A 370 6.32 5.29 -9.05
CA GLY A 370 5.95 6.68 -8.80
C GLY A 370 5.63 7.46 -10.08
N ALA A 371 6.47 7.32 -11.12
CA ALA A 371 6.21 7.92 -12.42
C ALA A 371 4.95 7.33 -13.07
N SER A 372 4.76 6.01 -12.97
CA SER A 372 3.57 5.31 -13.46
C SER A 372 2.29 5.86 -12.83
N LEU A 373 2.31 6.06 -11.51
CA LEU A 373 1.16 6.56 -10.77
C LEU A 373 0.82 8.02 -11.13
N ARG A 374 1.84 8.91 -11.21
CA ARG A 374 1.63 10.31 -11.64
C ARG A 374 1.01 10.38 -13.03
N SER A 375 1.55 9.61 -13.98
CA SER A 375 1.02 9.59 -15.35
C SER A 375 -0.39 8.97 -15.40
N ALA A 376 -0.69 7.93 -14.63
CA ALA A 376 -2.04 7.34 -14.57
C ALA A 376 -3.08 8.34 -14.05
N VAL A 377 -2.73 9.13 -13.04
CA VAL A 377 -3.59 10.17 -12.47
C VAL A 377 -3.84 11.29 -13.48
N ASN A 378 -2.81 11.69 -14.22
CA ASN A 378 -2.93 12.74 -15.25
C ASN A 378 -3.66 12.26 -16.53
N HIS A 379 -3.61 10.95 -16.83
CA HIS A 379 -4.16 10.33 -18.03
C HIS A 379 -5.05 9.12 -17.71
N PRO A 380 -6.21 9.30 -17.08
CA PRO A 380 -7.04 8.20 -16.57
C PRO A 380 -7.61 7.27 -17.66
N THR A 381 -7.52 7.66 -18.92
CA THR A 381 -7.93 6.83 -20.08
C THR A 381 -6.83 5.87 -20.53
N VAL A 382 -5.58 6.11 -20.16
CA VAL A 382 -4.43 5.25 -20.47
C VAL A 382 -4.27 4.19 -19.39
N ARG A 383 -4.07 2.96 -19.80
CA ARG A 383 -3.91 1.82 -18.88
C ARG A 383 -2.44 1.65 -18.55
N ILE A 384 -2.07 1.93 -17.31
CA ILE A 384 -0.66 1.81 -16.88
C ILE A 384 -0.51 0.62 -15.95
N LEU A 385 0.46 -0.26 -16.29
CA LEU A 385 0.83 -1.41 -15.48
C LEU A 385 2.30 -1.31 -15.08
N ASN A 386 2.58 -1.53 -13.80
CA ASN A 386 3.95 -1.52 -13.27
C ASN A 386 4.38 -2.93 -12.82
N CYS A 387 5.59 -3.34 -13.20
CA CYS A 387 6.17 -4.61 -12.76
C CYS A 387 6.65 -4.51 -11.31
N SER A 388 5.74 -4.76 -10.37
CA SER A 388 5.97 -4.76 -8.93
C SER A 388 4.89 -5.58 -8.22
N MET A 389 5.05 -5.78 -6.92
CA MET A 389 4.09 -6.46 -6.05
C MET A 389 3.66 -5.54 -4.90
N GLU A 390 2.51 -5.85 -4.29
CA GLU A 390 2.03 -5.21 -3.06
C GLU A 390 1.95 -3.67 -3.17
N MET A 391 1.43 -3.18 -4.27
CA MET A 391 1.23 -1.74 -4.46
C MET A 391 -0.26 -1.40 -4.29
N PRO A 392 -0.61 -0.61 -3.25
CA PRO A 392 -1.99 -0.29 -2.91
C PRO A 392 -2.56 0.88 -3.73
N TYR A 393 -2.24 0.94 -5.02
CA TYR A 393 -2.65 2.03 -5.91
C TYR A 393 -3.69 1.55 -6.91
N ALA A 394 -4.93 2.05 -6.79
CA ALA A 394 -6.03 1.65 -7.65
C ALA A 394 -5.98 2.30 -9.05
N SER A 395 -5.24 3.40 -9.20
CA SER A 395 -5.05 4.10 -10.49
C SER A 395 -4.13 3.37 -11.47
N ILE A 396 -3.31 2.43 -10.97
CA ILE A 396 -2.47 1.54 -11.80
C ILE A 396 -2.77 0.09 -11.47
N ARG A 397 -2.34 -0.84 -12.35
CA ARG A 397 -2.25 -2.25 -11.98
C ARG A 397 -0.80 -2.66 -11.86
N THR A 398 -0.52 -3.59 -10.97
CA THR A 398 0.82 -4.15 -10.85
C THR A 398 0.82 -5.60 -11.29
N TYR A 399 1.99 -6.08 -11.68
CA TYR A 399 2.14 -7.45 -12.14
C TYR A 399 3.48 -8.05 -11.75
N TYR A 400 3.45 -9.31 -11.38
CA TYR A 400 4.62 -10.15 -11.17
C TYR A 400 4.23 -11.63 -11.37
N THR A 401 5.18 -12.54 -11.15
CA THR A 401 4.95 -13.98 -11.37
C THR A 401 5.20 -14.81 -10.12
N ARG A 402 4.53 -15.97 -10.03
CA ARG A 402 4.73 -16.95 -8.95
C ARG A 402 5.97 -17.81 -9.19
N VAL A 403 7.15 -17.23 -8.95
CA VAL A 403 8.45 -17.85 -9.18
C VAL A 403 8.64 -19.10 -8.31
N TYR A 404 8.05 -19.12 -7.10
CA TYR A 404 8.15 -20.24 -6.16
C TYR A 404 7.70 -21.59 -6.76
N GLU A 405 6.74 -21.59 -7.69
CA GLU A 405 6.29 -22.79 -8.39
C GLU A 405 7.43 -23.43 -9.21
N ALA A 406 8.16 -22.63 -9.96
CA ALA A 406 9.33 -23.07 -10.72
C ALA A 406 10.50 -23.45 -9.79
N LYS A 407 10.68 -22.69 -8.69
CA LYS A 407 11.72 -22.99 -7.69
C LYS A 407 11.50 -24.32 -6.99
N PHE A 408 10.28 -24.71 -6.74
CA PHE A 408 9.96 -26.04 -6.19
C PHE A 408 10.46 -27.16 -7.13
N ILE A 409 10.21 -27.03 -8.42
CA ILE A 409 10.63 -28.02 -9.42
C ILE A 409 12.15 -28.05 -9.55
N THR A 410 12.80 -26.87 -9.63
CA THR A 410 14.26 -26.79 -9.72
C THR A 410 14.93 -27.28 -8.44
N GLY A 411 14.28 -27.10 -7.28
CA GLY A 411 14.69 -27.67 -6.01
C GLY A 411 14.67 -29.21 -6.01
N ALA A 412 13.61 -29.81 -6.55
CA ALA A 412 13.51 -31.27 -6.70
C ALA A 412 14.62 -31.82 -7.62
N ILE A 413 14.90 -31.12 -8.71
CA ILE A 413 16.03 -31.47 -9.61
C ILE A 413 17.36 -31.36 -8.83
N ALA A 414 17.55 -30.29 -8.08
CA ALA A 414 18.75 -30.11 -7.27
C ALA A 414 18.93 -31.24 -6.25
N GLY A 415 17.86 -31.63 -5.56
CA GLY A 415 17.87 -32.73 -4.60
C GLY A 415 18.21 -34.07 -5.22
N ALA A 416 17.76 -34.34 -6.47
CA ALA A 416 18.07 -35.53 -7.22
C ALA A 416 19.51 -35.55 -7.74
N MET A 417 20.08 -34.40 -8.07
CA MET A 417 21.40 -34.26 -8.70
C MET A 417 22.54 -34.02 -7.67
N ALA A 418 22.21 -33.67 -6.44
CA ALA A 418 23.22 -33.39 -5.42
C ALA A 418 23.94 -34.67 -4.99
N GLY A 419 25.27 -34.69 -5.10
CA GLY A 419 26.10 -35.77 -4.61
C GLY A 419 26.30 -35.78 -3.09
N THR A 420 25.85 -34.70 -2.41
CA THR A 420 25.87 -34.52 -0.96
C THR A 420 24.51 -34.04 -0.50
N ASP A 421 24.26 -34.03 0.82
CA ASP A 421 23.03 -33.49 1.38
C ASP A 421 22.99 -31.93 1.38
N ARG A 422 24.05 -31.24 0.94
CA ARG A 422 24.17 -29.78 0.91
C ARG A 422 24.02 -29.23 -0.50
N ILE A 423 23.18 -28.23 -0.65
CA ILE A 423 22.86 -27.54 -1.91
C ILE A 423 23.01 -26.04 -1.70
N GLY A 424 23.66 -25.34 -2.62
CA GLY A 424 23.83 -23.90 -2.56
C GLY A 424 22.61 -23.15 -3.11
N TYR A 425 22.30 -22.01 -2.52
CA TYR A 425 21.29 -21.07 -3.02
C TYR A 425 21.80 -19.64 -2.94
N VAL A 426 21.77 -18.93 -4.07
CA VAL A 426 22.14 -17.51 -4.14
C VAL A 426 20.86 -16.70 -4.33
N ALA A 427 20.61 -15.75 -3.41
CA ALA A 427 19.50 -14.82 -3.47
C ALA A 427 19.98 -13.37 -3.62
N ASP A 428 19.22 -12.54 -4.31
CA ASP A 428 19.63 -11.14 -4.55
C ASP A 428 19.11 -10.19 -3.48
N TYR A 429 17.78 -10.11 -3.26
CA TYR A 429 17.17 -9.14 -2.32
C TYR A 429 16.11 -9.81 -1.46
N PRO A 430 15.98 -9.48 -0.16
CA PRO A 430 14.92 -9.95 0.72
C PRO A 430 13.61 -9.17 0.46
N SER A 431 13.03 -9.39 -0.71
CA SER A 431 11.78 -8.76 -1.15
C SER A 431 10.60 -9.72 -1.10
N PHE A 432 9.38 -9.17 -1.23
CA PHE A 432 8.15 -9.96 -1.27
C PHE A 432 8.28 -11.17 -2.20
N GLY A 433 7.83 -12.33 -1.72
CA GLY A 433 7.88 -13.60 -2.43
C GLY A 433 9.25 -14.28 -2.49
N VAL A 434 10.36 -13.60 -2.17
CA VAL A 434 11.71 -14.23 -2.24
C VAL A 434 11.92 -15.29 -1.16
N PRO A 435 11.54 -15.10 0.12
CA PRO A 435 11.59 -16.19 1.10
C PRO A 435 10.73 -17.39 0.69
N ALA A 436 9.59 -17.16 0.05
CA ALA A 436 8.77 -18.24 -0.50
C ALA A 436 9.48 -19.00 -1.62
N ASN A 437 10.24 -18.32 -2.50
CA ASN A 437 11.06 -18.95 -3.52
C ASN A 437 12.13 -19.87 -2.91
N ILE A 438 12.82 -19.39 -1.87
CA ILE A 438 13.86 -20.13 -1.15
C ILE A 438 13.24 -21.36 -0.47
N ASN A 439 12.13 -21.17 0.24
CA ASN A 439 11.45 -22.26 0.95
C ASN A 439 10.87 -23.29 -0.02
N ALA A 440 10.25 -22.87 -1.12
CA ALA A 440 9.75 -23.80 -2.15
C ALA A 440 10.87 -24.64 -2.77
N PHE A 441 12.03 -24.02 -3.07
CA PHE A 441 13.20 -24.75 -3.52
C PHE A 441 13.67 -25.78 -2.48
N ALA A 442 13.75 -25.41 -1.21
CA ALA A 442 14.15 -26.29 -0.13
C ALA A 442 13.17 -27.47 0.04
N LEU A 443 11.87 -27.20 -0.04
CA LEU A 443 10.82 -28.22 0.05
C LEU A 443 10.89 -29.18 -1.15
N GLY A 444 11.11 -28.65 -2.36
CA GLY A 444 11.32 -29.47 -3.55
C GLY A 444 12.55 -30.36 -3.43
N ALA A 445 13.67 -29.84 -2.94
CA ALA A 445 14.88 -30.62 -2.69
C ALA A 445 14.65 -31.73 -1.65
N ARG A 446 13.98 -31.43 -0.54
CA ARG A 446 13.64 -32.41 0.51
C ARG A 446 12.63 -33.46 0.08
N MET A 447 11.76 -33.16 -0.86
CA MET A 447 10.84 -34.15 -1.41
C MET A 447 11.58 -35.33 -2.03
N VAL A 448 12.75 -35.10 -2.64
CA VAL A 448 13.57 -36.10 -3.28
C VAL A 448 14.71 -36.60 -2.38
N ASN A 449 15.37 -35.69 -1.68
CA ASN A 449 16.39 -35.98 -0.67
C ASN A 449 15.94 -35.45 0.72
N PRO A 450 15.34 -36.27 1.59
CA PRO A 450 14.83 -35.79 2.88
C PRO A 450 15.89 -35.18 3.82
N ARG A 451 17.19 -35.41 3.56
CA ARG A 451 18.30 -34.85 4.34
C ARG A 451 18.85 -33.57 3.74
N ALA A 452 18.30 -33.11 2.60
CA ALA A 452 18.80 -31.91 1.93
C ALA A 452 18.80 -30.68 2.85
N ARG A 453 19.93 -29.97 2.84
CA ARG A 453 20.16 -28.70 3.52
C ARG A 453 20.55 -27.66 2.50
N ILE A 454 19.90 -26.50 2.55
CA ILE A 454 20.14 -25.42 1.60
C ILE A 454 21.03 -24.37 2.26
N GLU A 455 22.24 -24.21 1.77
CA GLU A 455 23.13 -23.13 2.21
C GLU A 455 22.81 -21.86 1.44
N LEU A 456 22.19 -20.86 2.13
CA LEU A 456 21.74 -19.61 1.55
C LEU A 456 22.86 -18.55 1.61
N ARG A 457 23.08 -17.85 0.48
CA ARG A 457 23.93 -16.67 0.37
C ARG A 457 23.17 -15.53 -0.31
N TRP A 458 23.38 -14.31 0.21
CA TRP A 458 22.78 -13.11 -0.35
C TRP A 458 23.82 -12.25 -1.06
N THR A 459 23.51 -11.74 -2.25
CA THR A 459 24.39 -10.83 -3.00
C THR A 459 24.27 -9.37 -2.56
N CYS A 460 23.24 -9.04 -1.80
CA CYS A 460 22.93 -7.69 -1.33
C CYS A 460 23.67 -7.28 -0.05
N LEU A 461 24.48 -8.17 0.55
CA LEU A 461 25.24 -7.88 1.75
C LEU A 461 26.62 -7.30 1.41
N PRO A 462 27.20 -6.40 2.23
CA PRO A 462 28.54 -5.88 2.03
C PRO A 462 29.62 -6.96 2.27
N ASP A 463 30.76 -6.77 1.67
CA ASP A 463 31.99 -7.55 1.90
C ASP A 463 31.83 -9.07 1.78
N GLN A 464 30.94 -9.52 0.88
CA GLN A 464 30.71 -10.95 0.64
C GLN A 464 31.78 -11.55 -0.29
N GLU A 465 32.33 -12.68 0.13
CA GLU A 465 33.10 -13.54 -0.76
C GLU A 465 32.19 -14.10 -1.87
N ASP A 466 32.74 -14.32 -3.06
CA ASP A 466 31.98 -14.93 -4.16
C ASP A 466 31.28 -16.23 -3.70
N PRO A 467 29.94 -16.30 -3.81
CA PRO A 467 29.16 -17.47 -3.37
C PRO A 467 29.65 -18.79 -3.96
N LEU A 468 30.06 -18.80 -5.23
CA LEU A 468 30.55 -20.02 -5.87
C LEU A 468 31.88 -20.51 -5.31
N ALA A 469 32.78 -19.59 -4.97
CA ALA A 469 34.03 -19.91 -4.30
C ALA A 469 33.78 -20.55 -2.92
N VAL A 470 32.82 -19.99 -2.17
CA VAL A 470 32.41 -20.54 -0.86
C VAL A 470 31.82 -21.93 -1.00
N PHE A 471 30.89 -22.13 -1.94
CA PHE A 471 30.24 -23.42 -2.16
C PHE A 471 31.24 -24.49 -2.59
N THR A 472 32.14 -24.15 -3.53
CA THR A 472 33.20 -25.07 -3.99
C THR A 472 34.09 -25.50 -2.83
N ARG A 473 34.54 -24.56 -1.98
CA ARG A 473 35.37 -24.85 -0.80
C ARG A 473 34.65 -25.78 0.19
N LYS A 474 33.33 -25.67 0.30
CA LYS A 474 32.49 -26.52 1.16
C LYS A 474 32.10 -27.85 0.51
N GLY A 475 32.53 -28.13 -0.70
CA GLY A 475 32.19 -29.37 -1.45
C GLY A 475 30.73 -29.39 -1.90
N ILE A 476 30.07 -28.24 -1.98
CA ILE A 476 28.72 -28.10 -2.52
C ILE A 476 28.83 -28.02 -4.05
N THR A 477 28.22 -28.98 -4.72
CA THR A 477 28.34 -29.10 -6.18
C THR A 477 27.09 -28.67 -6.94
N VAL A 478 25.90 -28.68 -6.32
CA VAL A 478 24.67 -28.23 -6.95
C VAL A 478 24.27 -26.89 -6.33
N VAL A 479 23.99 -25.91 -7.19
CA VAL A 479 23.70 -24.52 -6.79
C VAL A 479 22.49 -23.99 -7.55
N SER A 480 21.55 -23.35 -6.86
CA SER A 480 20.59 -22.42 -7.45
C SER A 480 21.22 -21.03 -7.49
N GLY A 481 21.60 -20.59 -8.67
CA GLY A 481 22.13 -19.26 -8.94
C GLY A 481 21.02 -18.24 -9.23
N ARG A 482 21.38 -17.19 -9.94
CA ARG A 482 20.45 -16.18 -10.44
C ARG A 482 19.52 -16.78 -11.48
N ASP A 483 18.30 -16.27 -11.56
CA ASP A 483 17.29 -16.82 -12.47
C ASP A 483 17.29 -16.17 -13.86
N ALA A 484 18.01 -15.06 -14.02
CA ALA A 484 18.09 -14.34 -15.28
C ALA A 484 19.54 -14.18 -15.75
N PRO A 485 19.85 -14.44 -17.05
CA PRO A 485 21.19 -14.30 -17.59
C PRO A 485 21.70 -12.86 -17.49
N VAL A 486 22.99 -12.69 -17.14
CA VAL A 486 23.64 -11.37 -17.11
C VAL A 486 24.27 -11.10 -18.49
N PRO A 487 23.95 -9.97 -19.15
CA PRO A 487 24.56 -9.65 -20.43
C PRO A 487 26.08 -9.68 -20.40
N GLY A 488 26.69 -10.25 -21.42
CA GLY A 488 28.15 -10.33 -21.55
C GLY A 488 28.85 -11.39 -20.68
N ARG A 489 28.09 -12.19 -19.91
CA ARG A 489 28.63 -13.37 -19.21
C ARG A 489 28.14 -14.66 -19.84
N PRO A 490 28.94 -15.74 -19.83
CA PRO A 490 28.49 -17.05 -20.31
C PRO A 490 27.23 -17.49 -19.53
N GLN A 491 26.32 -18.18 -20.20
CA GLN A 491 25.03 -18.66 -19.67
C GLN A 491 25.11 -19.73 -18.57
N GLN A 492 26.26 -19.95 -17.99
CA GLN A 492 26.58 -21.10 -17.14
C GLN A 492 26.24 -20.89 -15.65
N GLU A 493 25.89 -19.64 -15.22
CA GLU A 493 25.64 -19.30 -13.82
C GLU A 493 24.15 -19.09 -13.51
N PHE A 494 23.24 -19.51 -14.41
CA PHE A 494 21.80 -19.24 -14.27
C PHE A 494 21.00 -20.45 -13.86
N GLY A 495 19.90 -20.18 -13.17
CA GLY A 495 19.02 -21.22 -12.72
C GLY A 495 19.73 -22.16 -11.75
N THR A 496 19.46 -23.45 -11.89
CA THR A 496 20.09 -24.51 -11.10
C THR A 496 21.12 -25.24 -11.96
N PHE A 497 22.35 -25.35 -11.48
CA PHE A 497 23.48 -25.94 -12.18
C PHE A 497 24.34 -26.82 -11.29
N LEU A 498 25.14 -27.69 -11.92
CA LEU A 498 26.11 -28.59 -11.27
C LEU A 498 27.52 -28.07 -11.53
N ILE A 499 28.32 -27.91 -10.46
CA ILE A 499 29.76 -27.63 -10.53
C ILE A 499 30.50 -28.94 -10.74
N ARG A 500 31.05 -29.15 -11.93
CA ARG A 500 31.85 -30.32 -12.32
C ARG A 500 33.31 -30.19 -11.83
N PRO A 501 34.05 -31.29 -11.73
CA PRO A 501 35.49 -31.21 -11.49
C PRO A 501 36.18 -30.26 -12.48
N GLY A 502 37.06 -29.41 -11.98
CA GLY A 502 37.70 -28.35 -12.77
C GLY A 502 36.91 -27.04 -12.85
N GLY A 503 35.79 -26.92 -12.14
CA GLY A 503 35.01 -25.66 -12.05
C GLY A 503 34.09 -25.41 -13.26
N VAL A 504 33.89 -26.40 -14.12
CA VAL A 504 32.96 -26.31 -15.25
C VAL A 504 31.53 -26.37 -14.73
N LEU A 505 30.70 -25.44 -15.14
CA LEU A 505 29.29 -25.37 -14.76
C LEU A 505 28.45 -26.10 -15.82
N GLN A 506 27.55 -26.95 -15.35
CA GLN A 506 26.59 -27.66 -16.18
C GLN A 506 25.19 -27.26 -15.81
N ASP A 507 24.43 -26.67 -16.74
CA ASP A 507 23.05 -26.30 -16.52
C ASP A 507 22.18 -27.53 -16.25
N LEU A 508 21.27 -27.43 -15.29
CA LEU A 508 20.27 -28.43 -14.96
C LEU A 508 18.87 -27.96 -15.33
N ALA A 509 18.44 -26.82 -14.78
CA ALA A 509 17.13 -26.27 -15.05
C ALA A 509 17.10 -24.77 -14.68
N THR A 510 16.29 -24.01 -15.40
CA THR A 510 16.16 -22.56 -15.18
C THR A 510 14.69 -22.14 -15.16
N PRO A 511 14.22 -21.38 -14.13
CA PRO A 511 12.94 -20.69 -14.21
C PRO A 511 12.89 -19.77 -15.43
N PHE A 512 11.77 -19.73 -16.11
CA PHE A 512 11.61 -18.95 -17.33
C PHE A 512 10.33 -18.11 -17.29
N TRP A 513 10.45 -16.79 -17.52
CA TRP A 513 9.34 -15.85 -17.59
C TRP A 513 8.81 -15.71 -19.01
N HIS A 514 7.57 -16.12 -19.24
CA HIS A 514 6.84 -15.87 -20.49
C HIS A 514 6.13 -14.52 -20.44
N TRP A 515 6.89 -13.41 -20.41
CA TRP A 515 6.30 -12.08 -20.40
C TRP A 515 5.37 -11.83 -21.59
N GLY A 516 5.67 -12.39 -22.75
CA GLY A 516 4.78 -12.31 -23.91
C GLY A 516 3.40 -12.85 -23.62
N GLN A 517 3.28 -14.01 -22.96
CA GLN A 517 1.99 -14.58 -22.58
C GLN A 517 1.24 -13.69 -21.57
N PHE A 518 1.95 -13.04 -20.65
CA PHE A 518 1.35 -12.07 -19.76
C PHE A 518 0.78 -10.88 -20.54
N TYR A 519 1.57 -10.29 -21.41
CA TYR A 519 1.17 -9.15 -22.21
C TYR A 519 0.02 -9.46 -23.17
N GLU A 520 0.04 -10.63 -23.81
CA GLU A 520 -1.06 -11.13 -24.64
C GLU A 520 -2.37 -11.19 -23.85
N ASN A 521 -2.36 -11.78 -22.67
CA ASN A 521 -3.55 -11.88 -21.82
C ASN A 521 -4.10 -10.51 -21.42
N VAL A 522 -3.22 -9.54 -21.09
CA VAL A 522 -3.62 -8.16 -20.78
C VAL A 522 -4.23 -7.49 -22.02
N VAL A 523 -3.58 -7.58 -23.18
CA VAL A 523 -4.07 -6.99 -24.43
C VAL A 523 -5.42 -7.61 -24.82
N HIS A 524 -5.56 -8.93 -24.74
CA HIS A 524 -6.85 -9.60 -24.94
C HIS A 524 -7.93 -9.07 -23.99
N SER A 525 -7.61 -8.91 -22.70
CA SER A 525 -8.58 -8.38 -21.71
C SER A 525 -9.04 -6.96 -22.02
N VAL A 526 -8.19 -6.16 -22.65
CA VAL A 526 -8.56 -4.81 -23.12
C VAL A 526 -9.43 -4.88 -24.37
N LEU A 527 -9.08 -5.73 -25.35
CA LEU A 527 -9.81 -5.89 -26.59
C LEU A 527 -11.22 -6.51 -26.41
N ASP A 528 -11.40 -7.38 -25.41
CA ASP A 528 -12.68 -8.06 -25.14
C ASP A 528 -13.49 -7.42 -23.98
N GLY A 529 -13.01 -6.29 -23.44
CA GLY A 529 -13.66 -5.57 -22.34
C GLY A 529 -13.46 -6.21 -20.95
N GLY A 530 -12.62 -7.26 -20.83
CA GLY A 530 -12.27 -7.92 -19.56
C GLY A 530 -11.59 -6.97 -18.57
N TRP A 531 -10.79 -6.02 -19.08
CA TRP A 531 -10.11 -5.02 -18.25
C TRP A 531 -11.04 -4.27 -17.29
N VAL A 532 -12.22 -3.86 -17.74
CA VAL A 532 -13.17 -3.13 -16.89
C VAL A 532 -13.82 -4.07 -15.87
N ARG A 533 -14.10 -5.32 -16.29
CA ARG A 533 -14.74 -6.33 -15.42
C ARG A 533 -13.83 -6.73 -14.25
N ASP A 534 -12.55 -6.86 -14.47
CA ASP A 534 -11.58 -7.15 -13.38
C ASP A 534 -11.65 -6.14 -12.24
N LYS A 535 -11.90 -4.85 -12.56
CA LYS A 535 -12.01 -3.78 -11.56
C LYS A 535 -13.36 -3.80 -10.83
N SER A 536 -14.44 -4.23 -11.47
CA SER A 536 -15.79 -4.21 -10.88
C SER A 536 -15.98 -5.17 -9.71
N GLY A 537 -15.12 -6.19 -9.57
CA GLY A 537 -15.15 -7.17 -8.47
C GLY A 537 -14.20 -6.86 -7.31
N THR A 538 -13.51 -5.73 -7.31
CA THR A 538 -12.44 -5.44 -6.34
C THR A 538 -12.87 -4.56 -5.16
N ASP A 539 -14.12 -4.08 -5.12
CA ASP A 539 -14.63 -3.16 -4.10
C ASP A 539 -13.72 -1.92 -3.89
N GLY A 540 -13.10 -1.42 -4.99
CA GLY A 540 -12.18 -0.29 -4.98
C GLY A 540 -10.73 -0.62 -4.60
N ARG A 541 -10.40 -1.89 -4.32
CA ARG A 541 -9.02 -2.31 -4.03
C ARG A 541 -8.14 -2.25 -5.28
N ALA A 542 -6.83 -2.08 -5.07
CA ALA A 542 -5.83 -2.12 -6.13
C ALA A 542 -5.69 -3.54 -6.73
N VAL A 543 -5.57 -3.66 -8.05
CA VAL A 543 -5.40 -4.95 -8.73
C VAL A 543 -3.93 -5.26 -8.92
N ASN A 544 -3.46 -6.36 -8.33
CA ASN A 544 -2.12 -6.90 -8.50
C ASN A 544 -2.20 -8.26 -9.19
N TYR A 545 -1.62 -8.40 -10.37
CA TYR A 545 -1.53 -9.67 -11.08
C TYR A 545 -0.34 -10.48 -10.57
N TRP A 546 -0.60 -11.68 -10.08
CA TRP A 546 0.42 -12.59 -9.60
C TRP A 546 0.20 -13.98 -10.19
N TRP A 547 0.49 -14.08 -11.49
CA TRP A 547 0.22 -15.27 -12.28
C TRP A 547 1.40 -16.24 -12.25
N GLY A 548 1.10 -17.54 -12.37
CA GLY A 548 2.06 -18.60 -12.27
C GLY A 548 2.06 -19.55 -13.48
N MET A 549 2.48 -20.78 -13.25
CA MET A 549 2.56 -21.82 -14.27
C MET A 549 1.20 -22.19 -14.85
N ASN A 550 0.13 -22.09 -14.06
CA ASN A 550 -1.25 -22.38 -14.50
C ASN A 550 -1.76 -21.41 -15.58
N SER A 551 -1.18 -20.23 -15.70
CA SER A 551 -1.50 -19.23 -16.72
C SER A 551 -0.50 -19.17 -17.87
N GLY A 552 0.54 -20.01 -17.80
CA GLY A 552 1.60 -20.06 -18.80
C GLY A 552 2.62 -18.92 -18.75
N VAL A 553 2.54 -18.01 -17.74
CA VAL A 553 3.47 -16.87 -17.62
C VAL A 553 4.78 -17.23 -16.93
N MET A 554 4.84 -18.40 -16.29
CA MET A 554 6.03 -18.96 -15.67
C MET A 554 6.20 -20.41 -16.11
N ASP A 555 7.43 -20.83 -16.33
CA ASP A 555 7.77 -22.20 -16.66
C ASP A 555 9.19 -22.57 -16.20
N VAL A 556 9.61 -23.82 -16.44
CA VAL A 556 10.95 -24.31 -16.17
C VAL A 556 11.56 -24.87 -17.46
N LEU A 557 12.67 -24.29 -17.88
CA LEU A 557 13.50 -24.82 -18.95
C LEU A 557 14.39 -25.94 -18.39
N LEU A 558 14.33 -27.12 -18.99
CA LEU A 558 15.13 -28.27 -18.59
C LEU A 558 16.35 -28.42 -19.52
N SER A 559 17.51 -28.65 -18.93
CA SER A 559 18.70 -28.95 -19.70
C SER A 559 18.54 -30.29 -20.47
N ARG A 560 19.10 -30.36 -21.67
CA ARG A 560 19.17 -31.59 -22.45
C ARG A 560 20.12 -32.62 -21.85
N GLU A 561 20.99 -32.21 -20.96
CA GLU A 561 21.99 -33.03 -20.28
C GLU A 561 21.48 -33.66 -18.97
N LEU A 562 20.21 -33.38 -18.58
CA LEU A 562 19.62 -34.04 -17.42
C LEU A 562 19.48 -35.55 -17.65
N PRO A 563 19.77 -36.38 -16.62
CA PRO A 563 19.42 -37.80 -16.66
C PRO A 563 17.94 -38.00 -16.96
N SER A 564 17.60 -39.04 -17.71
CA SER A 564 16.25 -39.31 -18.25
C SER A 564 15.18 -39.40 -17.14
N ASP A 565 15.53 -40.00 -16.02
CA ASP A 565 14.69 -40.20 -14.84
C ASP A 565 14.44 -38.87 -14.11
N VAL A 566 15.48 -38.04 -13.95
CA VAL A 566 15.34 -36.67 -13.37
C VAL A 566 14.52 -35.79 -14.30
N ALA A 567 14.74 -35.86 -15.61
CA ALA A 567 13.94 -35.13 -16.59
C ALA A 567 12.47 -35.58 -16.58
N HIS A 568 12.22 -36.87 -16.34
CA HIS A 568 10.87 -37.41 -16.22
C HIS A 568 10.17 -36.92 -14.95
N LEU A 569 10.85 -36.98 -13.81
CA LEU A 569 10.36 -36.40 -12.54
C LEU A 569 10.00 -34.92 -12.71
N ALA A 570 10.89 -34.11 -13.29
CA ALA A 570 10.67 -32.70 -13.54
C ALA A 570 9.41 -32.43 -14.36
N ARG A 571 9.16 -33.24 -15.41
CA ARG A 571 7.94 -33.13 -16.24
C ARG A 571 6.66 -33.49 -15.47
N ILE A 572 6.70 -34.54 -14.62
CA ILE A 572 5.57 -34.89 -13.76
C ILE A 572 5.23 -33.72 -12.81
N LEU A 573 6.24 -33.19 -12.14
CA LEU A 573 6.07 -32.05 -11.21
C LEU A 573 5.54 -30.81 -11.95
N ARG A 574 6.12 -30.49 -13.11
CA ARG A 574 5.64 -29.40 -13.97
C ARG A 574 4.17 -29.56 -14.32
N THR A 575 3.75 -30.74 -14.79
CA THR A 575 2.35 -31.03 -15.11
C THR A 575 1.46 -30.89 -13.88
N GLY A 576 1.88 -31.44 -12.74
CA GLY A 576 1.12 -31.39 -11.48
C GLY A 576 0.94 -29.96 -10.94
N VAL A 577 2.01 -29.15 -10.96
CA VAL A 577 1.96 -27.74 -10.52
C VAL A 577 1.10 -26.91 -11.48
N THR A 578 1.31 -27.04 -12.79
CA THR A 578 0.53 -26.32 -13.80
C THR A 578 -0.97 -26.61 -13.70
N ALA A 579 -1.32 -27.87 -13.43
CA ALA A 579 -2.72 -28.30 -13.27
C ALA A 579 -3.30 -27.99 -11.87
N GLY A 580 -2.51 -27.42 -10.95
CA GLY A 580 -2.93 -27.17 -9.56
C GLY A 580 -3.11 -28.46 -8.73
N MET A 581 -2.64 -29.61 -9.21
CA MET A 581 -2.67 -30.88 -8.48
C MET A 581 -1.55 -30.99 -7.43
N ILE A 582 -0.47 -30.26 -7.63
CA ILE A 582 0.65 -30.16 -6.71
C ILE A 582 0.78 -28.69 -6.29
N ASP A 583 0.59 -28.44 -5.02
CA ASP A 583 0.86 -27.15 -4.37
C ASP A 583 2.18 -27.27 -3.58
N PRO A 584 3.22 -26.49 -3.90
CA PRO A 584 4.50 -26.51 -3.21
C PRO A 584 4.42 -26.36 -1.69
N PHE A 585 3.39 -25.66 -1.20
CA PHE A 585 3.20 -25.36 0.22
C PHE A 585 2.11 -26.21 0.90
N ALA A 586 1.47 -27.15 0.22
CA ALA A 586 0.52 -28.10 0.81
C ALA A 586 1.22 -29.23 1.60
N CYS A 587 2.21 -28.87 2.41
CA CYS A 587 2.96 -29.80 3.27
C CYS A 587 3.21 -29.17 4.64
N ARG A 588 3.68 -29.99 5.60
CA ARG A 588 4.10 -29.45 6.90
C ARG A 588 5.38 -28.61 6.73
N ILE A 589 5.31 -27.36 7.16
CA ILE A 589 6.43 -26.42 7.13
C ILE A 589 6.76 -26.03 8.59
N THR A 590 8.00 -26.26 8.99
CA THR A 590 8.54 -25.83 10.28
C THR A 590 9.63 -24.81 9.97
N ASP A 591 9.65 -23.68 10.69
CA ASP A 591 10.72 -22.69 10.53
C ASP A 591 12.00 -23.10 11.28
N GLN A 592 13.05 -22.31 11.12
CA GLN A 592 14.35 -22.54 11.74
C GLN A 592 14.31 -22.54 13.27
N ASN A 593 13.28 -21.94 13.90
CA ASN A 593 13.07 -21.90 15.34
C ASN A 593 12.23 -23.05 15.86
N GLY A 594 11.80 -23.97 14.99
CA GLY A 594 10.94 -25.09 15.32
C GLY A 594 9.46 -24.77 15.37
N THR A 595 9.05 -23.56 14.98
CA THR A 595 7.64 -23.17 14.92
C THR A 595 6.97 -23.77 13.68
N VAL A 596 5.83 -24.40 13.85
CA VAL A 596 5.04 -24.95 12.74
C VAL A 596 4.29 -23.80 12.05
N ARG A 597 4.72 -23.43 10.85
CA ARG A 597 4.13 -22.36 10.03
C ARG A 597 2.98 -22.87 9.15
N ASN A 598 3.05 -24.11 8.69
CA ASN A 598 1.93 -24.82 8.08
C ASN A 598 1.84 -26.24 8.62
N SER A 599 0.63 -26.67 8.95
CA SER A 599 0.36 -28.05 9.43
C SER A 599 0.38 -29.09 8.29
N GLY A 600 0.29 -28.65 7.04
CA GLY A 600 0.20 -29.51 5.85
C GLY A 600 -1.21 -30.03 5.54
N ARG A 601 -2.25 -29.49 6.18
CA ARG A 601 -3.64 -29.84 5.85
C ARG A 601 -4.15 -29.13 4.59
N HIS A 602 -3.67 -27.91 4.38
CA HIS A 602 -4.01 -27.04 3.25
C HIS A 602 -2.73 -26.34 2.79
N GLY A 603 -2.72 -25.81 1.57
CA GLY A 603 -1.70 -24.89 1.08
C GLY A 603 -1.72 -23.57 1.87
N LEU A 604 -0.72 -22.75 1.66
CA LEU A 604 -0.70 -21.38 2.15
C LEU A 604 -1.54 -20.51 1.20
N ASP A 605 -2.23 -19.50 1.74
CA ASP A 605 -2.89 -18.50 0.92
C ASP A 605 -1.89 -17.52 0.28
N VAL A 606 -2.36 -16.72 -0.66
CA VAL A 606 -1.53 -15.78 -1.42
C VAL A 606 -0.81 -14.80 -0.49
N GLU A 607 -1.51 -14.25 0.50
CA GLU A 607 -0.96 -13.28 1.42
C GLU A 607 0.16 -13.89 2.27
N GLN A 608 -0.04 -15.10 2.80
CA GLN A 608 0.97 -15.84 3.54
C GLN A 608 2.21 -16.15 2.70
N ILE A 609 2.05 -16.39 1.39
CA ILE A 609 3.18 -16.67 0.48
C ILE A 609 3.93 -15.38 0.14
N VAL A 610 3.21 -14.32 -0.22
CA VAL A 610 3.81 -13.04 -0.62
C VAL A 610 4.56 -12.40 0.56
N HIS A 611 3.95 -12.39 1.73
CA HIS A 611 4.51 -11.81 2.96
C HIS A 611 5.32 -12.78 3.81
N MET A 612 5.73 -13.93 3.25
CA MET A 612 6.53 -14.91 3.97
C MET A 612 7.84 -14.26 4.48
N ASP A 613 8.01 -14.23 5.80
CA ASP A 613 9.09 -13.57 6.52
C ASP A 613 10.02 -14.54 7.28
N TYR A 614 9.92 -15.82 6.97
CA TYR A 614 10.67 -16.89 7.62
C TYR A 614 11.32 -17.83 6.61
N LEU A 615 12.37 -18.52 7.03
CA LEU A 615 12.97 -19.63 6.31
C LEU A 615 12.59 -20.96 6.99
N CYS A 616 12.36 -21.99 6.18
CA CYS A 616 12.08 -23.33 6.71
C CYS A 616 13.33 -23.94 7.33
N ASP A 617 13.14 -24.95 8.17
CA ASP A 617 14.20 -25.64 8.90
C ASP A 617 15.23 -26.38 8.00
N ALA A 618 14.96 -26.48 6.69
CA ALA A 618 15.90 -26.99 5.69
C ALA A 618 16.97 -25.98 5.26
N VAL A 619 16.79 -24.69 5.56
CA VAL A 619 17.65 -23.63 5.06
C VAL A 619 18.64 -23.22 6.14
N ASP A 620 19.93 -23.18 5.79
CA ASP A 620 21.02 -22.64 6.59
C ASP A 620 21.33 -21.22 6.12
N GLY A 621 20.94 -20.21 6.87
CA GLY A 621 21.09 -18.79 6.56
C GLY A 621 20.04 -17.94 7.26
N THR A 622 20.09 -16.63 7.06
CA THR A 622 19.15 -15.66 7.65
C THR A 622 18.59 -14.76 6.58
N ILE A 623 17.45 -14.13 6.83
CA ILE A 623 16.92 -13.05 6.00
C ILE A 623 17.54 -11.74 6.49
N PRO A 624 18.25 -10.96 5.62
CA PRO A 624 18.85 -9.70 6.02
C PRO A 624 17.83 -8.62 6.33
N GLU A 625 18.13 -7.80 7.30
CA GLU A 625 17.39 -6.58 7.60
C GLU A 625 17.90 -5.39 6.77
N TYR A 626 17.15 -4.30 6.75
CA TYR A 626 17.49 -3.11 5.95
C TYR A 626 18.91 -2.57 6.21
N ASP A 627 19.34 -2.55 7.47
CA ASP A 627 20.63 -1.99 7.87
C ASP A 627 21.82 -2.88 7.46
N ASP A 628 21.58 -4.17 7.25
CA ASP A 628 22.59 -5.12 6.77
C ASP A 628 22.93 -4.94 5.29
N LEU A 629 22.07 -4.24 4.54
CA LEU A 629 22.14 -4.17 3.08
C LEU A 629 23.16 -3.14 2.60
N THR A 630 23.75 -3.44 1.42
CA THR A 630 24.53 -2.44 0.68
C THR A 630 23.67 -1.24 0.30
N GLU A 631 24.29 -0.06 0.15
CA GLU A 631 23.59 1.16 -0.28
C GLU A 631 22.84 0.98 -1.61
N GLN A 632 23.38 0.16 -2.52
CA GLN A 632 22.77 -0.13 -3.81
C GLN A 632 21.51 -1.02 -3.70
N ALA A 633 21.43 -1.85 -2.65
CA ALA A 633 20.29 -2.74 -2.42
C ALA A 633 19.13 -2.05 -1.67
N ARG A 634 19.43 -1.07 -0.82
CA ARG A 634 18.45 -0.36 0.02
C ARG A 634 17.26 0.24 -0.74
N PRO A 635 17.43 0.87 -1.93
CA PRO A 635 16.28 1.37 -2.69
C PRO A 635 15.27 0.28 -3.08
N MET A 636 15.73 -0.91 -3.45
CA MET A 636 14.85 -2.04 -3.78
C MET A 636 14.11 -2.53 -2.53
N TYR A 637 14.78 -2.65 -1.39
CA TYR A 637 14.14 -3.05 -0.13
C TYR A 637 13.09 -2.05 0.34
N ARG A 638 13.33 -0.75 0.21
CA ARG A 638 12.33 0.29 0.54
C ARG A 638 11.04 0.15 -0.25
N MET A 639 11.12 -0.37 -1.46
CA MET A 639 9.96 -0.50 -2.36
C MET A 639 9.29 -1.87 -2.26
N GLN A 640 10.06 -2.94 -2.13
CA GLN A 640 9.61 -4.32 -2.24
C GLN A 640 10.10 -5.22 -1.09
N GLY A 641 10.77 -4.68 -0.08
CA GLY A 641 11.27 -5.45 1.06
C GLY A 641 10.15 -6.04 1.90
N ILE A 642 10.34 -7.26 2.40
CA ILE A 642 9.32 -7.99 3.18
C ILE A 642 8.89 -7.26 4.46
N HIS A 643 9.77 -6.43 5.04
CA HIS A 643 9.47 -5.60 6.22
C HIS A 643 9.49 -4.09 5.91
N ARG A 644 9.24 -3.70 4.65
CA ARG A 644 9.27 -2.28 4.25
C ARG A 644 8.31 -1.41 5.07
N ASP A 645 7.15 -1.97 5.44
CA ASP A 645 6.12 -1.26 6.20
C ASP A 645 6.49 -1.07 7.69
N GLN A 646 7.55 -1.74 8.15
CA GLN A 646 8.13 -1.61 9.49
C GLN A 646 9.32 -0.63 9.52
N LEU A 647 9.75 -0.14 8.36
CA LEU A 647 10.85 0.83 8.29
C LEU A 647 10.42 2.15 8.94
N PRO A 648 11.32 2.80 9.72
CA PRO A 648 11.10 4.17 10.14
C PRO A 648 10.90 5.09 8.94
N ALA A 649 10.06 6.12 9.09
CA ALA A 649 9.71 7.05 8.01
C ALA A 649 10.94 7.66 7.30
N GLU A 650 12.04 7.85 8.03
CA GLU A 650 13.32 8.34 7.50
C GLU A 650 13.93 7.41 6.43
N LYS A 651 13.65 6.11 6.54
CA LYS A 651 14.17 5.07 5.65
C LYS A 651 13.19 4.66 4.55
N GLU A 652 11.93 5.13 4.59
CA GLU A 652 10.94 4.86 3.54
C GLU A 652 11.35 5.49 2.20
N ALA A 653 10.93 4.88 1.09
CA ALA A 653 11.13 5.45 -0.24
C ALA A 653 10.25 6.70 -0.44
N THR A 654 10.83 7.74 -1.04
CA THR A 654 10.05 8.79 -1.72
C THR A 654 9.71 8.26 -3.10
N LEU A 655 8.44 8.26 -3.49
CA LEU A 655 7.97 7.82 -4.81
C LEU A 655 8.39 8.78 -5.90
#